data_4d50e077e8f3753f1dc200eb4d7f3d86
#
_entry.id   4d50e077e8f3753f1dc200eb4d7f3d86
#
_cell.length_a   1.000
_cell.length_b   1.000
_cell.length_c   1.000
_cell.angle_alpha   90.00
_cell.angle_beta   90.00
_cell.angle_gamma   90.00
#
_symmetry.space_group_name_H-M   'P 1'
#
loop_
_entity.id
_entity.type
_entity.pdbx_description
1 polymer ?
#
loop_
_entity_poly.entity_id
_entity_poly.type
_entity_poly.pdbx_seq_one_letter_code
_entity_poly.pdbx_strand_id
1 'polypeptide(L)'
;QETCHTLHDLHNHIQKYAKQGDCMVKGQLGRQLVTESRKGTTNAEELTEWICLDLDGIEGYQSVDHFLSDIGCAETDYILQWSSSMGIENKQGFRCHIFMQLDKAVRPQQLKNWLQDLNLSRPTLSGQLQLTKTGNSLRWPLDITTCQNDKLLYIAPPSLGKGITDPFPEKGSRGKPAAPRITFEQRVHKKLTMPNNLILQEALRDRTHAKVSELRVAAGLPKMKTVKYKFDGTIEYMANPGQATITDMKEERGFVYFNLNGGDSWAYYHPAESPEFIYNFKGEPAYKTSELLPQYWAKLTQQAASGAPDAKGNIYLAFREFTTGNYWNGIYDTVNDKLELYKAKSETQLRHFMKNNKMPLGESIPDWRRVFEPNNPNVIDRQAQTVNVYNPSELMKDLSPPMVSAPPPTIDRVIFNALGSDATTLDHFYNWLAVAVQTKSRVGTAWVLQGTEGTGKGILYHQVLSPMFGHENVTAKRMEELESEFTGFMENKFIVMVDEIEAGRSLYHSKITAKLKNLIVEPMISIRSMYSPAYMSPNFSSMIFASNKPAPVEIAPDDRRFNVGVYQPNKLQITAHEVESVIPSELPDFYAFLMHYPADAQRARTPLINAARATLIDISRTAIDTVSDALLKGDLQTLWDHLPSQKSLTPG
;
A
#
# COMPACT_ATOMS: atom_id res chain seq x y z
N GLN A 1 15.76 -16.76 -32.42
CA GLN A 1 16.42 -15.45 -32.65
C GLN A 1 17.70 -15.66 -33.41
N GLU A 2 17.90 -14.89 -34.46
CA GLU A 2 19.13 -14.89 -35.25
C GLU A 2 19.80 -13.53 -35.09
N THR A 3 21.11 -13.47 -34.91
CA THR A 3 21.87 -12.23 -34.85
C THR A 3 22.30 -11.81 -36.24
N CYS A 4 21.97 -10.60 -36.69
CA CYS A 4 22.39 -10.04 -37.96
C CYS A 4 23.35 -8.89 -37.70
N HIS A 5 24.57 -8.99 -38.18
CA HIS A 5 25.59 -7.93 -38.09
C HIS A 5 25.64 -7.04 -39.33
N THR A 6 25.24 -7.58 -40.46
CA THR A 6 25.25 -6.90 -41.75
C THR A 6 23.90 -7.01 -42.45
N LEU A 7 23.65 -6.09 -43.41
CA LEU A 7 22.49 -6.19 -44.26
C LEU A 7 22.47 -7.48 -45.11
N HIS A 8 23.65 -8.03 -45.42
CA HIS A 8 23.75 -9.30 -46.10
C HIS A 8 23.31 -10.50 -45.21
N ASP A 9 23.62 -10.48 -43.92
CA ASP A 9 23.12 -11.50 -42.98
C ASP A 9 21.58 -11.45 -42.93
N LEU A 10 21.02 -10.24 -42.84
CA LEU A 10 19.58 -10.03 -42.86
C LEU A 10 18.93 -10.55 -44.14
N HIS A 11 19.55 -10.29 -45.31
CA HIS A 11 19.09 -10.82 -46.58
C HIS A 11 19.04 -12.36 -46.60
N ASN A 12 20.08 -13.00 -46.14
CA ASN A 12 20.14 -14.46 -46.08
C ASN A 12 19.07 -15.05 -45.15
N HIS A 13 18.85 -14.39 -44.03
CA HIS A 13 17.80 -14.80 -43.08
C HIS A 13 16.39 -14.59 -43.66
N ILE A 14 16.11 -13.43 -44.28
CA ILE A 14 14.82 -13.19 -44.97
C ILE A 14 14.58 -14.26 -46.03
N GLN A 15 15.57 -14.56 -46.88
CA GLN A 15 15.40 -15.61 -47.89
C GLN A 15 15.14 -16.99 -47.32
N LYS A 16 15.88 -17.37 -46.25
CA LYS A 16 15.73 -18.65 -45.55
C LYS A 16 14.31 -18.81 -44.97
N TYR A 17 13.89 -17.85 -44.19
CA TYR A 17 12.62 -17.94 -43.47
C TYR A 17 11.40 -17.63 -44.33
N ALA A 18 11.54 -16.80 -45.39
CA ALA A 18 10.48 -16.61 -46.37
C ALA A 18 10.10 -17.93 -47.07
N LYS A 19 11.06 -18.78 -47.39
CA LYS A 19 10.82 -20.12 -47.98
C LYS A 19 10.10 -21.08 -47.03
N GLN A 20 10.18 -20.84 -45.74
CA GLN A 20 9.47 -21.64 -44.71
C GLN A 20 8.04 -21.13 -44.42
N GLY A 21 7.66 -19.99 -45.01
CA GLY A 21 6.37 -19.36 -44.77
C GLY A 21 6.32 -18.50 -43.51
N ASP A 22 7.46 -18.14 -42.94
CA ASP A 22 7.56 -17.43 -41.69
C ASP A 22 7.34 -15.91 -41.83
N CYS A 23 7.08 -15.26 -40.72
CA CYS A 23 7.06 -13.82 -40.55
C CYS A 23 8.22 -13.36 -39.67
N MET A 24 8.62 -12.11 -39.78
CA MET A 24 9.69 -11.52 -38.99
C MET A 24 9.14 -10.49 -38.00
N VAL A 25 9.55 -10.55 -36.73
CA VAL A 25 9.33 -9.48 -35.74
C VAL A 25 10.55 -8.58 -35.73
N LYS A 26 10.33 -7.26 -35.75
CA LYS A 26 11.42 -6.30 -35.90
C LYS A 26 12.39 -6.28 -34.72
N GLY A 27 11.90 -6.27 -33.49
CA GLY A 27 12.72 -6.20 -32.29
C GLY A 27 12.95 -7.54 -31.62
N GLN A 28 13.83 -7.55 -30.65
CA GLN A 28 14.15 -8.73 -29.86
C GLN A 28 12.97 -9.08 -28.93
N LEU A 29 12.54 -10.33 -28.95
CA LEU A 29 11.55 -10.85 -28.01
C LEU A 29 12.23 -11.15 -26.67
N GLY A 30 11.68 -10.65 -25.58
CA GLY A 30 12.16 -10.90 -24.23
C GLY A 30 11.98 -12.35 -23.75
N ARG A 31 11.08 -13.11 -24.43
CA ARG A 31 10.81 -14.53 -24.19
C ARG A 31 10.28 -15.21 -25.44
N GLN A 32 10.37 -16.55 -25.47
CA GLN A 32 9.76 -17.32 -26.53
C GLN A 32 8.22 -17.26 -26.44
N LEU A 33 7.55 -16.99 -27.57
CA LEU A 33 6.09 -17.01 -27.68
C LEU A 33 5.63 -18.39 -28.18
N VAL A 34 4.54 -18.92 -27.63
CA VAL A 34 3.96 -20.19 -28.03
C VAL A 34 2.55 -19.99 -28.63
N THR A 35 1.60 -19.44 -27.87
CA THR A 35 0.20 -19.23 -28.30
C THR A 35 -0.32 -17.84 -27.93
N GLU A 36 0.51 -17.00 -27.39
CA GLU A 36 0.15 -15.69 -26.84
C GLU A 36 0.46 -14.54 -27.81
N SER A 37 -0.16 -13.40 -27.56
CA SER A 37 0.12 -12.18 -28.32
C SER A 37 1.56 -11.70 -28.11
N ARG A 38 2.23 -11.29 -29.18
CA ARG A 38 3.56 -10.66 -29.13
C ARG A 38 3.54 -9.27 -28.47
N LYS A 39 2.39 -8.67 -28.28
CA LYS A 39 2.25 -7.32 -27.72
C LYS A 39 2.85 -7.24 -26.32
N GLY A 40 3.74 -6.26 -26.09
CA GLY A 40 4.43 -6.08 -24.81
C GLY A 40 5.56 -7.08 -24.52
N THR A 41 5.95 -7.90 -25.54
CA THR A 41 7.04 -8.87 -25.39
C THR A 41 8.37 -8.37 -25.96
N THR A 42 8.37 -7.21 -26.60
CA THR A 42 9.57 -6.49 -27.07
C THR A 42 9.76 -5.23 -26.22
N ASN A 43 11.01 -4.79 -26.06
CA ASN A 43 11.28 -3.48 -25.46
C ASN A 43 10.97 -2.38 -26.49
N ALA A 44 9.94 -1.58 -26.24
CA ALA A 44 9.49 -0.51 -27.13
C ALA A 44 10.54 0.60 -27.33
N GLU A 45 11.41 0.83 -26.35
CA GLU A 45 12.44 1.88 -26.35
C GLU A 45 13.83 1.36 -26.79
N GLU A 46 13.96 0.07 -27.08
CA GLU A 46 15.22 -0.51 -27.53
C GLU A 46 15.65 0.12 -28.85
N LEU A 47 16.93 0.50 -28.93
CA LEU A 47 17.52 1.09 -30.11
C LEU A 47 17.54 0.08 -31.26
N THR A 48 17.29 0.52 -32.48
CA THR A 48 17.33 -0.29 -33.69
C THR A 48 18.43 0.21 -34.65
N GLU A 49 19.13 -0.73 -35.27
CA GLU A 49 20.16 -0.45 -36.27
C GLU A 49 19.69 -0.68 -37.71
N TRP A 50 18.41 -0.91 -37.91
CA TRP A 50 17.84 -1.12 -39.23
C TRP A 50 16.40 -0.62 -39.32
N ILE A 51 15.96 -0.37 -40.55
CA ILE A 51 14.62 0.09 -40.86
C ILE A 51 13.99 -0.75 -41.99
N CYS A 52 12.68 -0.91 -41.95
CA CYS A 52 11.87 -1.40 -43.04
C CYS A 52 10.95 -0.29 -43.55
N LEU A 53 11.07 0.09 -44.79
CA LEU A 53 10.11 0.95 -45.48
C LEU A 53 9.04 0.04 -46.11
N ASP A 54 7.79 0.16 -45.65
CA ASP A 54 6.66 -0.63 -46.15
C ASP A 54 5.78 0.25 -47.05
N LEU A 55 5.83 -0.05 -48.34
CA LEU A 55 5.09 0.64 -49.40
C LEU A 55 3.83 -0.19 -49.70
N ASP A 56 2.66 0.34 -49.39
CA ASP A 56 1.37 -0.34 -49.64
C ASP A 56 0.57 0.36 -50.75
N GLY A 57 0.94 0.12 -52.00
CA GLY A 57 0.27 0.64 -53.17
C GLY A 57 0.59 2.10 -53.46
N ILE A 58 1.83 2.49 -53.30
CA ILE A 58 2.30 3.84 -53.61
C ILE A 58 2.38 4.01 -55.12
N GLU A 59 1.71 5.04 -55.64
CA GLU A 59 1.67 5.39 -57.07
C GLU A 59 2.57 6.61 -57.40
N GLY A 60 2.75 6.93 -58.67
CA GLY A 60 3.47 8.13 -59.14
C GLY A 60 5.00 7.98 -59.19
N TYR A 61 5.57 6.88 -58.72
CA TYR A 61 6.97 6.55 -58.96
C TYR A 61 7.11 5.57 -60.12
N GLN A 62 8.15 5.77 -60.94
CA GLN A 62 8.42 4.91 -62.11
C GLN A 62 9.18 3.63 -61.73
N SER A 63 9.98 3.69 -60.66
CA SER A 63 10.80 2.60 -60.15
C SER A 63 11.04 2.75 -58.65
N VAL A 64 11.55 1.69 -58.02
CA VAL A 64 12.03 1.73 -56.60
C VAL A 64 13.16 2.74 -56.45
N ASP A 65 14.07 2.82 -57.42
CA ASP A 65 15.15 3.81 -57.43
C ASP A 65 14.65 5.24 -57.49
N HIS A 66 13.57 5.52 -58.26
CA HIS A 66 12.94 6.83 -58.27
C HIS A 66 12.36 7.19 -56.88
N PHE A 67 11.69 6.25 -56.23
CA PHE A 67 11.22 6.44 -54.86
C PHE A 67 12.35 6.71 -53.88
N LEU A 68 13.42 5.88 -53.89
CA LEU A 68 14.59 6.04 -53.02
C LEU A 68 15.32 7.36 -53.26
N SER A 69 15.39 7.83 -54.51
CA SER A 69 15.93 9.14 -54.86
C SER A 69 15.12 10.28 -54.24
N ASP A 70 13.78 10.21 -54.34
CA ASP A 70 12.89 11.23 -53.77
C ASP A 70 13.02 11.35 -52.25
N ILE A 71 13.22 10.23 -51.56
CA ILE A 71 13.40 10.22 -50.09
C ILE A 71 14.87 10.40 -49.63
N GLY A 72 15.82 10.52 -50.57
CA GLY A 72 17.24 10.72 -50.29
C GLY A 72 18.01 9.46 -49.87
N CYS A 73 17.56 8.29 -50.31
CA CYS A 73 18.14 6.98 -49.93
C CYS A 73 18.74 6.21 -51.13
N ALA A 74 18.82 6.80 -52.32
CA ALA A 74 19.22 6.11 -53.57
C ALA A 74 20.60 5.50 -53.53
N GLU A 75 21.53 6.11 -52.77
CA GLU A 75 22.94 5.68 -52.71
C GLU A 75 23.22 4.67 -51.58
N THR A 76 22.19 4.16 -50.89
CA THR A 76 22.34 3.25 -49.75
C THR A 76 21.98 1.82 -50.14
N ASP A 77 22.78 0.83 -49.70
CA ASP A 77 22.48 -0.60 -49.88
C ASP A 77 21.10 -0.94 -49.30
N TYR A 78 20.32 -1.75 -50.02
CA TYR A 78 19.00 -2.17 -49.55
C TYR A 78 18.66 -3.61 -49.95
N ILE A 79 17.73 -4.20 -49.21
CA ILE A 79 17.06 -5.44 -49.58
C ILE A 79 15.67 -5.03 -50.09
N LEU A 80 15.30 -5.42 -51.30
CA LEU A 80 13.96 -5.27 -51.82
C LEU A 80 13.22 -6.59 -51.68
N GLN A 81 12.05 -6.55 -51.09
CA GLN A 81 11.11 -7.66 -51.07
C GLN A 81 9.76 -7.22 -51.64
N TRP A 82 9.38 -7.75 -52.78
CA TRP A 82 8.05 -7.54 -53.33
C TRP A 82 6.99 -8.20 -52.46
N SER A 83 5.95 -7.48 -52.04
CA SER A 83 4.89 -8.02 -51.21
C SER A 83 4.10 -9.12 -51.95
N SER A 84 3.39 -9.94 -51.18
CA SER A 84 2.59 -11.05 -51.71
C SER A 84 1.54 -10.63 -52.74
N SER A 85 1.05 -9.40 -52.65
CA SER A 85 0.02 -8.85 -53.55
C SER A 85 0.58 -8.09 -54.75
N MET A 86 1.87 -7.89 -54.87
CA MET A 86 2.47 -7.15 -55.97
C MET A 86 2.34 -7.90 -57.29
N GLY A 87 1.78 -7.21 -58.31
CA GLY A 87 1.56 -7.77 -59.64
C GLY A 87 0.47 -8.84 -59.73
N ILE A 88 -0.33 -9.02 -58.69
CA ILE A 88 -1.47 -9.92 -58.60
C ILE A 88 -2.75 -9.08 -58.48
N GLU A 89 -3.85 -9.52 -59.10
CA GLU A 89 -5.20 -8.90 -58.99
C GLU A 89 -5.32 -7.44 -59.48
N ASN A 90 -4.55 -7.03 -60.45
CA ASN A 90 -4.59 -5.66 -61.02
C ASN A 90 -4.45 -4.52 -60.02
N LYS A 91 -3.80 -4.77 -58.87
CA LYS A 91 -3.53 -3.73 -57.90
C LYS A 91 -2.47 -2.78 -58.42
N GLN A 92 -2.78 -1.49 -58.45
CA GLN A 92 -1.87 -0.44 -58.88
C GLN A 92 -0.88 -0.05 -57.79
N GLY A 93 0.24 0.57 -58.18
CA GLY A 93 1.27 1.08 -57.28
C GLY A 93 2.25 0.04 -56.77
N PHE A 94 3.35 0.54 -56.19
CA PHE A 94 4.38 -0.30 -55.61
C PHE A 94 3.93 -0.87 -54.28
N ARG A 95 4.14 -2.21 -54.09
CA ARG A 95 3.87 -2.94 -52.87
C ARG A 95 5.09 -3.75 -52.52
N CYS A 96 5.92 -3.23 -51.64
CA CYS A 96 7.19 -3.87 -51.26
C CYS A 96 7.66 -3.43 -49.87
N HIS A 97 8.54 -4.23 -49.33
CA HIS A 97 9.38 -3.89 -48.20
C HIS A 97 10.78 -3.56 -48.67
N ILE A 98 11.37 -2.49 -48.17
CA ILE A 98 12.76 -2.10 -48.41
C ILE A 98 13.47 -2.04 -47.07
N PHE A 99 14.44 -2.91 -46.88
CA PHE A 99 15.22 -2.98 -45.64
C PHE A 99 16.56 -2.29 -45.81
N MET A 100 16.94 -1.45 -44.86
CA MET A 100 18.23 -0.75 -44.84
C MET A 100 18.85 -0.82 -43.47
N GLN A 101 20.20 -0.92 -43.42
CA GLN A 101 20.93 -0.81 -42.18
C GLN A 101 21.27 0.66 -41.90
N LEU A 102 21.18 1.05 -40.62
CA LEU A 102 21.50 2.41 -40.15
C LEU A 102 22.97 2.48 -39.72
N ASP A 103 23.59 3.65 -39.91
CA ASP A 103 24.97 3.91 -39.48
C ASP A 103 25.08 4.05 -37.95
N LYS A 104 24.02 4.49 -37.31
CA LYS A 104 23.88 4.61 -35.86
C LYS A 104 22.55 4.04 -35.40
N ALA A 105 22.58 3.39 -34.23
CA ALA A 105 21.35 2.93 -33.59
C ALA A 105 20.47 4.11 -33.16
N VAL A 106 19.18 4.03 -33.46
CA VAL A 106 18.20 5.11 -33.17
C VAL A 106 17.00 4.57 -32.42
N ARG A 107 16.28 5.46 -31.74
CA ARG A 107 15.02 5.10 -31.08
C ARG A 107 13.89 4.93 -32.10
N PRO A 108 12.96 4.00 -31.85
CA PRO A 108 11.78 3.83 -32.72
C PRO A 108 11.01 5.12 -32.97
N GLN A 109 10.90 6.01 -31.99
CA GLN A 109 10.23 7.30 -32.14
C GLN A 109 10.94 8.23 -33.14
N GLN A 110 12.27 8.19 -33.24
CA GLN A 110 13.01 8.98 -34.22
C GLN A 110 12.72 8.51 -35.64
N LEU A 111 12.66 7.20 -35.85
CA LEU A 111 12.25 6.62 -37.13
C LEU A 111 10.80 6.99 -37.49
N LYS A 112 9.91 6.95 -36.50
CA LYS A 112 8.50 7.36 -36.74
C LYS A 112 8.41 8.81 -37.17
N ASN A 113 9.13 9.71 -36.52
CA ASN A 113 9.15 11.12 -36.87
C ASN A 113 9.65 11.32 -38.31
N TRP A 114 10.70 10.59 -38.67
CA TRP A 114 11.25 10.64 -40.03
C TRP A 114 10.24 10.13 -41.08
N LEU A 115 9.60 8.98 -40.87
CA LEU A 115 8.58 8.44 -41.75
C LEU A 115 7.35 9.35 -41.87
N GLN A 116 6.93 9.97 -40.78
CA GLN A 116 5.85 10.96 -40.81
C GLN A 116 6.24 12.20 -41.61
N ASP A 117 7.47 12.69 -41.42
CA ASP A 117 7.94 13.84 -42.20
C ASP A 117 8.02 13.53 -43.71
N LEU A 118 8.53 12.36 -44.09
CA LEU A 118 8.53 11.93 -45.50
C LEU A 118 7.13 11.96 -46.10
N ASN A 119 6.17 11.34 -45.43
CA ASN A 119 4.77 11.32 -45.91
C ASN A 119 4.14 12.72 -46.03
N LEU A 120 4.52 13.66 -45.17
CA LEU A 120 3.96 15.01 -45.15
C LEU A 120 4.71 15.99 -46.07
N SER A 121 6.01 15.77 -46.33
CA SER A 121 6.87 16.70 -47.06
C SER A 121 7.08 16.33 -48.52
N ARG A 122 7.04 15.01 -48.86
CA ARG A 122 7.23 14.60 -50.27
C ARG A 122 5.92 14.75 -51.04
N PRO A 123 5.89 15.54 -52.15
CA PRO A 123 4.65 15.81 -52.88
C PRO A 123 3.89 14.55 -53.33
N THR A 124 4.61 13.55 -53.84
CA THR A 124 4.04 12.28 -54.30
C THR A 124 3.38 11.50 -53.12
N LEU A 125 4.01 11.46 -51.95
CA LEU A 125 3.44 10.79 -50.78
C LEU A 125 2.32 11.61 -50.14
N SER A 126 2.52 12.91 -49.96
CA SER A 126 1.53 13.81 -49.38
C SER A 126 0.23 13.89 -50.17
N GLY A 127 0.32 13.77 -51.49
CA GLY A 127 -0.85 13.73 -52.40
C GLY A 127 -1.67 12.45 -52.25
N GLN A 128 -1.11 11.37 -51.71
CA GLN A 128 -1.78 10.07 -51.52
C GLN A 128 -2.28 9.85 -50.08
N LEU A 129 -2.09 10.80 -49.18
CA LEU A 129 -2.64 10.75 -47.85
C LEU A 129 -4.16 10.73 -47.88
N GLN A 130 -4.76 9.78 -47.17
CA GLN A 130 -6.22 9.62 -47.08
C GLN A 130 -6.65 9.63 -45.60
N LEU A 131 -7.91 9.96 -45.39
CA LEU A 131 -8.51 9.77 -44.04
C LEU A 131 -8.75 8.29 -43.78
N THR A 132 -8.57 7.89 -42.52
CA THR A 132 -9.07 6.61 -42.04
C THR A 132 -10.61 6.55 -42.15
N LYS A 133 -11.18 5.35 -42.00
CA LYS A 133 -12.65 5.17 -42.05
C LYS A 133 -13.42 6.06 -41.07
N THR A 134 -12.81 6.37 -39.93
CA THR A 134 -13.42 7.26 -38.94
C THR A 134 -13.28 8.75 -39.27
N GLY A 135 -12.45 9.10 -40.24
CA GLY A 135 -12.20 10.47 -40.64
C GLY A 135 -11.37 11.30 -39.65
N ASN A 136 -10.76 10.69 -38.66
CA ASN A 136 -10.07 11.40 -37.58
C ASN A 136 -8.54 11.32 -37.65
N SER A 137 -7.97 10.46 -38.49
CA SER A 137 -6.53 10.28 -38.68
C SER A 137 -6.17 10.00 -40.11
N LEU A 138 -4.87 9.99 -40.42
CA LEU A 138 -4.34 9.72 -41.77
C LEU A 138 -4.06 8.23 -41.96
N ARG A 139 -4.40 7.75 -43.17
CA ARG A 139 -3.83 6.53 -43.73
C ARG A 139 -2.53 6.92 -44.44
N TRP A 140 -1.44 6.35 -44.02
CA TRP A 140 -0.10 6.69 -44.49
C TRP A 140 0.30 5.79 -45.65
N PRO A 141 0.63 6.34 -46.85
CA PRO A 141 1.13 5.56 -47.97
C PRO A 141 2.42 4.78 -47.60
N LEU A 142 3.36 5.45 -46.97
CA LEU A 142 4.52 4.82 -46.34
C LEU A 142 4.20 4.51 -44.88
N ASP A 143 4.11 3.23 -44.52
CA ASP A 143 3.64 2.81 -43.17
C ASP A 143 4.60 3.29 -42.07
N ILE A 144 4.11 4.17 -41.22
CA ILE A 144 4.87 4.71 -40.08
C ILE A 144 5.00 3.73 -38.92
N THR A 145 4.26 2.62 -38.90
CA THR A 145 4.29 1.65 -37.80
C THR A 145 5.45 0.67 -37.92
N THR A 146 6.14 0.63 -39.05
CA THR A 146 7.35 -0.19 -39.25
C THR A 146 8.53 0.24 -38.37
N CYS A 147 8.45 1.42 -37.73
CA CYS A 147 9.41 1.85 -36.72
C CYS A 147 9.32 1.05 -35.42
N GLN A 148 8.16 0.45 -35.09
CA GLN A 148 7.90 -0.21 -33.82
C GLN A 148 8.66 -1.54 -33.70
N ASN A 149 9.22 -1.82 -32.54
CA ASN A 149 9.99 -3.04 -32.29
C ASN A 149 9.11 -4.31 -32.27
N ASP A 150 7.84 -4.21 -31.93
CA ASP A 150 6.87 -5.31 -31.97
C ASP A 150 6.18 -5.50 -33.33
N LYS A 151 6.58 -4.73 -34.36
CA LYS A 151 6.01 -4.84 -35.71
C LYS A 151 6.29 -6.20 -36.32
N LEU A 152 5.23 -6.84 -36.81
CA LEU A 152 5.32 -8.05 -37.61
C LEU A 152 5.45 -7.69 -39.07
N LEU A 153 6.48 -8.20 -39.74
CA LEU A 153 6.74 -8.04 -41.15
C LEU A 153 6.48 -9.38 -41.86
N TYR A 154 5.62 -9.34 -42.88
CA TYR A 154 5.27 -10.53 -43.66
C TYR A 154 6.31 -10.72 -44.75
N ILE A 155 7.19 -11.70 -44.60
CA ILE A 155 8.27 -12.00 -45.53
C ILE A 155 7.97 -13.20 -46.44
N ALA A 156 6.95 -14.00 -46.13
CA ALA A 156 6.57 -15.18 -46.89
C ALA A 156 6.05 -14.83 -48.29
N PRO A 157 6.31 -15.67 -49.32
CA PRO A 157 5.71 -15.54 -50.65
C PRO A 157 4.20 -15.80 -50.57
N PRO A 158 3.43 -15.35 -51.59
CA PRO A 158 1.99 -15.59 -51.64
C PRO A 158 1.66 -17.08 -51.81
N SER A 159 0.57 -17.53 -51.15
CA SER A 159 -0.11 -18.75 -51.55
C SER A 159 -1.01 -18.47 -52.74
N LEU A 160 -0.63 -18.91 -53.91
CA LEU A 160 -1.34 -18.63 -55.16
C LEU A 160 -2.49 -19.62 -55.36
N GLY A 161 -3.66 -19.09 -55.74
CA GLY A 161 -4.78 -19.89 -56.16
C GLY A 161 -4.52 -20.64 -57.46
N LYS A 162 -5.35 -21.65 -57.80
CA LYS A 162 -5.23 -22.44 -59.00
C LYS A 162 -5.35 -21.55 -60.26
N GLY A 163 -4.33 -21.61 -61.14
CA GLY A 163 -4.30 -20.83 -62.40
C GLY A 163 -3.67 -19.43 -62.27
N ILE A 164 -3.23 -18.99 -61.08
CA ILE A 164 -2.52 -17.73 -60.88
C ILE A 164 -1.01 -17.99 -60.96
N THR A 165 -0.30 -17.24 -61.82
CA THR A 165 1.16 -17.33 -61.97
C THR A 165 1.84 -16.23 -61.16
N ASP A 166 2.91 -16.59 -60.43
CA ASP A 166 3.73 -15.60 -59.73
C ASP A 166 4.47 -14.72 -60.74
N PRO A 167 4.28 -13.39 -60.72
CA PRO A 167 5.00 -12.47 -61.59
C PRO A 167 6.52 -12.40 -61.26
N PHE A 168 6.97 -12.97 -60.14
CA PHE A 168 8.35 -12.96 -59.66
C PHE A 168 8.93 -14.37 -59.58
N PRO A 169 9.17 -15.03 -60.74
CA PRO A 169 9.75 -16.40 -60.72
C PRO A 169 11.20 -16.39 -60.26
N GLU A 170 11.54 -17.26 -59.31
CA GLU A 170 12.93 -17.43 -58.81
C GLU A 170 13.89 -17.94 -59.93
N LYS A 171 13.36 -18.70 -60.87
CA LYS A 171 14.11 -19.23 -62.03
C LYS A 171 13.53 -18.69 -63.32
N GLY A 172 14.39 -18.21 -64.20
CA GLY A 172 14.01 -17.84 -65.53
C GLY A 172 13.43 -19.03 -66.31
N SER A 173 12.46 -18.79 -67.20
CA SER A 173 11.93 -19.73 -68.20
C SER A 173 12.30 -19.29 -69.60
N ARG A 174 12.10 -20.16 -70.59
CA ARG A 174 12.50 -19.91 -71.99
C ARG A 174 12.01 -18.52 -72.47
N GLY A 175 12.97 -17.58 -72.65
CA GLY A 175 12.69 -16.21 -73.10
C GLY A 175 12.32 -15.19 -71.99
N LYS A 176 12.30 -15.59 -70.69
CA LYS A 176 12.09 -14.66 -69.58
C LYS A 176 13.17 -14.83 -68.53
N PRO A 177 13.81 -13.73 -68.08
CA PRO A 177 14.84 -13.79 -67.03
C PRO A 177 14.20 -14.14 -65.66
N ALA A 178 15.02 -14.60 -64.74
CA ALA A 178 14.64 -14.71 -63.35
C ALA A 178 14.35 -13.31 -62.80
N ALA A 179 13.29 -13.19 -62.00
CA ALA A 179 12.94 -11.97 -61.31
C ALA A 179 12.56 -12.33 -59.85
N PRO A 180 13.53 -12.61 -58.99
CA PRO A 180 13.24 -13.08 -57.65
C PRO A 180 12.50 -12.01 -56.84
N ARG A 181 11.57 -12.45 -55.92
CA ARG A 181 10.82 -11.54 -55.05
C ARG A 181 11.73 -10.84 -54.05
N ILE A 182 12.87 -11.40 -53.70
CA ILE A 182 13.81 -10.85 -52.72
C ILE A 182 15.14 -10.65 -53.43
N THR A 183 15.63 -9.41 -53.46
CA THR A 183 16.90 -9.03 -54.04
C THR A 183 17.71 -8.19 -53.07
N PHE A 184 19.03 -8.28 -53.21
CA PHE A 184 19.96 -7.43 -52.48
C PHE A 184 20.63 -6.48 -53.48
N GLU A 185 20.44 -5.19 -53.24
CA GLU A 185 20.94 -4.15 -54.15
C GLU A 185 22.12 -3.41 -53.47
N GLN A 186 23.29 -3.52 -54.08
CA GLN A 186 24.47 -2.81 -53.61
C GLN A 186 24.56 -1.41 -54.22
N ARG A 187 24.91 -0.45 -53.40
CA ARG A 187 25.07 0.97 -53.76
C ARG A 187 26.39 1.52 -53.21
N VAL A 188 26.55 2.85 -53.22
CA VAL A 188 27.78 3.52 -52.77
C VAL A 188 27.99 3.42 -51.27
N HIS A 189 26.89 3.58 -50.51
CA HIS A 189 26.91 3.56 -49.06
C HIS A 189 26.33 2.26 -48.49
N LYS A 190 27.06 1.59 -47.62
CA LYS A 190 26.57 0.36 -46.97
C LYS A 190 25.45 0.59 -45.97
N LYS A 191 25.38 1.79 -45.39
CA LYS A 191 24.47 2.12 -44.31
C LYS A 191 23.82 3.46 -44.54
N LEU A 192 22.56 3.59 -44.11
CA LEU A 192 21.79 4.82 -44.17
C LEU A 192 22.15 5.74 -43.02
N THR A 193 22.52 6.98 -43.33
CA THR A 193 22.69 8.03 -42.32
C THR A 193 21.38 8.78 -42.14
N MET A 194 20.87 8.75 -40.92
CA MET A 194 19.64 9.50 -40.60
C MET A 194 19.89 11.01 -40.62
N PRO A 195 18.93 11.81 -41.10
CA PRO A 195 19.06 13.27 -41.09
C PRO A 195 19.30 13.83 -39.70
N ASN A 196 20.28 14.73 -39.55
CA ASN A 196 20.59 15.36 -38.26
C ASN A 196 19.47 16.28 -37.73
N ASN A 197 18.64 16.81 -38.63
CA ASN A 197 17.55 17.75 -38.31
C ASN A 197 16.19 17.02 -38.35
N LEU A 198 16.01 16.04 -37.46
CA LEU A 198 14.69 15.44 -37.27
C LEU A 198 13.73 16.49 -36.76
N ILE A 199 12.61 16.69 -37.48
CA ILE A 199 11.56 17.63 -37.07
C ILE A 199 11.02 17.20 -35.70
N LEU A 200 10.85 18.17 -34.81
CA LEU A 200 10.30 17.92 -33.49
C LEU A 200 8.90 17.29 -33.62
N GLN A 201 8.60 16.34 -32.79
CA GLN A 201 7.32 15.62 -32.74
C GLN A 201 6.10 16.57 -32.72
N GLU A 202 6.23 17.69 -32.05
CA GLU A 202 5.19 18.73 -31.96
C GLU A 202 4.89 19.37 -33.32
N ALA A 203 5.91 19.76 -34.08
CA ALA A 203 5.75 20.34 -35.40
C ALA A 203 5.14 19.33 -36.42
N LEU A 204 5.51 18.04 -36.31
CA LEU A 204 4.93 16.98 -37.11
C LEU A 204 3.44 16.76 -36.79
N ARG A 205 3.09 16.87 -35.52
CA ARG A 205 1.71 16.77 -35.07
C ARG A 205 0.85 17.90 -35.64
N ASP A 206 1.33 19.13 -35.57
CA ASP A 206 0.60 20.28 -36.11
C ASP A 206 0.40 20.15 -37.61
N ARG A 207 1.42 19.70 -38.34
CA ARG A 207 1.33 19.41 -39.79
C ARG A 207 0.36 18.27 -40.07
N THR A 208 0.37 17.20 -39.27
CA THR A 208 -0.59 16.09 -39.41
C THR A 208 -2.02 16.58 -39.20
N HIS A 209 -2.24 17.38 -38.15
CA HIS A 209 -3.55 17.95 -37.82
C HIS A 209 -4.06 18.89 -38.90
N ALA A 210 -3.17 19.72 -39.45
CA ALA A 210 -3.51 20.59 -40.61
C ALA A 210 -3.94 19.75 -41.81
N LYS A 211 -3.21 18.68 -42.14
CA LYS A 211 -3.52 17.79 -43.26
C LYS A 211 -4.82 17.02 -43.06
N VAL A 212 -5.08 16.51 -41.84
CA VAL A 212 -6.40 15.91 -41.52
C VAL A 212 -7.52 16.91 -41.71
N SER A 213 -7.37 18.14 -41.24
CA SER A 213 -8.38 19.20 -41.39
C SER A 213 -8.63 19.55 -42.85
N GLU A 214 -7.58 19.64 -43.66
CA GLU A 214 -7.66 19.83 -45.11
C GLU A 214 -8.49 18.74 -45.80
N LEU A 215 -8.13 17.48 -45.55
CA LEU A 215 -8.81 16.32 -46.14
C LEU A 215 -10.27 16.17 -45.68
N ARG A 216 -10.56 16.52 -44.39
CA ARG A 216 -11.93 16.55 -43.87
C ARG A 216 -12.79 17.57 -44.60
N VAL A 217 -12.26 18.77 -44.80
CA VAL A 217 -12.96 19.82 -45.57
C VAL A 217 -13.21 19.35 -47.01
N ALA A 218 -12.20 18.75 -47.66
CA ALA A 218 -12.34 18.20 -49.02
C ALA A 218 -13.38 17.07 -49.10
N ALA A 219 -13.55 16.31 -48.03
CA ALA A 219 -14.55 15.23 -47.90
C ALA A 219 -15.94 15.72 -47.43
N GLY A 220 -16.17 17.03 -47.27
CA GLY A 220 -17.43 17.58 -46.79
C GLY A 220 -17.69 17.36 -45.30
N LEU A 221 -16.67 16.92 -44.53
CA LEU A 221 -16.74 16.72 -43.10
C LEU A 221 -16.43 18.03 -42.34
N PRO A 222 -17.03 18.28 -41.19
CA PRO A 222 -16.68 19.45 -40.37
C PRO A 222 -15.20 19.45 -40.03
N LYS A 223 -14.56 20.64 -40.03
CA LYS A 223 -13.18 20.79 -39.54
C LYS A 223 -13.06 20.16 -38.19
N MET A 224 -11.94 19.52 -37.93
CA MET A 224 -11.63 19.11 -36.55
C MET A 224 -11.69 20.37 -35.67
N LYS A 225 -12.53 20.34 -34.64
CA LYS A 225 -12.53 21.39 -33.64
C LYS A 225 -11.18 21.31 -32.93
N THR A 226 -10.30 22.24 -33.23
CA THR A 226 -9.18 22.56 -32.34
C THR A 226 -9.84 23.23 -31.15
N VAL A 227 -10.28 22.44 -30.18
CA VAL A 227 -10.63 22.95 -28.86
C VAL A 227 -9.31 23.34 -28.22
N LYS A 228 -8.89 24.59 -28.45
CA LYS A 228 -7.97 25.22 -27.53
C LYS A 228 -8.76 25.35 -26.23
N TYR A 229 -8.67 24.35 -25.37
CA TYR A 229 -9.05 24.57 -24.00
C TYR A 229 -8.15 25.71 -23.51
N LYS A 230 -8.71 26.89 -23.34
CA LYS A 230 -8.16 27.86 -22.43
C LYS A 230 -8.30 27.18 -21.07
N PHE A 231 -7.20 26.64 -20.59
CA PHE A 231 -7.06 26.32 -19.18
C PHE A 231 -7.24 27.65 -18.44
N ASP A 232 -8.39 27.87 -17.88
CA ASP A 232 -8.74 29.02 -17.04
C ASP A 232 -8.14 28.87 -15.64
N GLY A 233 -6.90 28.35 -15.55
CA GLY A 233 -6.13 28.23 -14.32
C GLY A 233 -6.33 26.92 -13.55
N THR A 234 -7.17 26.00 -13.96
CA THR A 234 -7.25 24.65 -13.36
C THR A 234 -6.32 23.71 -14.12
N ILE A 235 -5.20 23.37 -13.49
CA ILE A 235 -4.15 22.43 -13.98
C ILE A 235 -4.66 20.97 -13.86
N GLU A 236 -5.95 20.71 -14.11
CA GLU A 236 -6.47 19.39 -13.73
C GLU A 236 -5.96 18.25 -14.58
N TYR A 237 -5.86 18.42 -15.89
CA TYR A 237 -5.49 17.33 -16.78
C TYR A 237 -4.42 17.75 -17.81
N MET A 238 -3.24 18.11 -17.33
CA MET A 238 -2.10 18.39 -18.20
C MET A 238 -1.26 17.13 -18.41
N ALA A 239 -1.25 16.64 -19.65
CA ALA A 239 -0.43 15.49 -20.01
C ALA A 239 1.07 15.82 -19.94
N ASN A 240 1.87 14.82 -19.58
CA ASN A 240 3.33 14.91 -19.66
C ASN A 240 3.76 15.10 -21.13
N PRO A 241 4.42 16.21 -21.48
CA PRO A 241 4.85 16.47 -22.86
C PRO A 241 5.75 15.39 -23.46
N GLY A 242 6.45 14.63 -22.63
CA GLY A 242 7.30 13.51 -23.05
C GLY A 242 6.52 12.24 -23.42
N GLN A 243 5.26 12.11 -23.02
CA GLN A 243 4.46 10.91 -23.28
C GLN A 243 3.30 11.13 -24.23
N ALA A 244 2.55 12.21 -24.06
CA ALA A 244 1.41 12.48 -24.90
C ALA A 244 1.04 13.97 -24.83
N THR A 245 0.15 14.40 -25.75
CA THR A 245 -0.52 15.69 -25.65
C THR A 245 -2.03 15.46 -25.72
N ILE A 246 -2.75 16.03 -24.79
CA ILE A 246 -4.22 16.04 -24.83
C ILE A 246 -4.64 17.07 -25.87
N THR A 247 -5.31 16.62 -26.93
CA THR A 247 -5.79 17.47 -28.02
C THR A 247 -7.27 17.75 -27.94
N ASP A 248 -8.01 16.92 -27.23
CA ASP A 248 -9.43 17.09 -26.97
C ASP A 248 -9.81 16.34 -25.67
N MET A 249 -10.84 16.80 -24.99
CA MET A 249 -11.31 16.21 -23.74
C MET A 249 -12.84 16.33 -23.64
N LYS A 250 -13.49 15.33 -23.08
CA LYS A 250 -14.90 15.41 -22.69
C LYS A 250 -15.13 14.63 -21.40
N GLU A 251 -16.07 15.09 -20.59
CA GLU A 251 -16.55 14.39 -19.41
C GLU A 251 -17.97 13.89 -19.65
N GLU A 252 -18.21 12.61 -19.36
CA GLU A 252 -19.52 12.01 -19.49
C GLU A 252 -19.70 10.89 -18.46
N ARG A 253 -20.74 10.96 -17.63
CA ARG A 253 -21.12 9.94 -16.63
C ARG A 253 -19.98 9.53 -15.68
N GLY A 254 -19.16 10.48 -15.25
CA GLY A 254 -18.03 10.24 -14.34
C GLY A 254 -16.76 9.73 -15.02
N PHE A 255 -16.78 9.56 -16.35
CA PHE A 255 -15.59 9.28 -17.14
C PHE A 255 -15.04 10.56 -17.76
N VAL A 256 -13.72 10.65 -17.81
CA VAL A 256 -13.00 11.65 -18.57
C VAL A 256 -12.41 10.96 -19.80
N TYR A 257 -12.73 11.46 -20.96
CA TYR A 257 -12.22 10.96 -22.23
C TYR A 257 -11.18 11.94 -22.75
N PHE A 258 -10.00 11.43 -23.08
CA PHE A 258 -8.90 12.22 -23.63
C PHE A 258 -8.63 11.78 -25.07
N ASN A 259 -8.51 12.73 -25.97
CA ASN A 259 -7.88 12.49 -27.26
C ASN A 259 -6.38 12.78 -27.11
N LEU A 260 -5.57 11.74 -27.31
CA LEU A 260 -4.13 11.82 -27.14
C LEU A 260 -3.45 11.95 -28.49
N ASN A 261 -2.55 12.92 -28.61
CA ASN A 261 -1.67 13.13 -29.77
C ASN A 261 -2.40 13.47 -31.11
N GLY A 262 -3.62 13.97 -31.06
CA GLY A 262 -4.32 14.51 -32.21
C GLY A 262 -4.72 13.51 -33.30
N GLY A 263 -4.98 12.25 -32.93
CA GLY A 263 -5.38 11.18 -33.83
C GLY A 263 -6.61 10.42 -33.34
N ASP A 264 -6.85 9.20 -33.86
CA ASP A 264 -7.88 8.28 -33.38
C ASP A 264 -7.54 7.64 -32.00
N SER A 265 -6.58 8.21 -31.28
CA SER A 265 -6.10 7.68 -30.03
C SER A 265 -6.87 8.31 -28.85
N TRP A 266 -8.04 7.77 -28.59
CA TRP A 266 -8.81 8.14 -27.40
C TRP A 266 -8.45 7.24 -26.23
N ALA A 267 -8.37 7.84 -25.07
CA ALA A 267 -8.23 7.18 -23.78
C ALA A 267 -9.43 7.55 -22.89
N TYR A 268 -9.76 6.70 -21.95
CA TYR A 268 -10.80 6.97 -20.97
C TYR A 268 -10.24 6.78 -19.55
N TYR A 269 -10.69 7.60 -18.66
CA TYR A 269 -10.26 7.66 -17.28
C TYR A 269 -11.48 7.75 -16.37
N HIS A 270 -11.51 6.90 -15.35
CA HIS A 270 -12.53 6.98 -14.31
C HIS A 270 -11.89 7.37 -12.98
N PRO A 271 -11.81 8.69 -12.65
CA PRO A 271 -11.07 9.18 -11.47
C PRO A 271 -11.51 8.51 -10.17
N ALA A 272 -12.80 8.22 -10.04
CA ALA A 272 -13.36 7.65 -8.84
C ALA A 272 -13.17 6.14 -8.70
N GLU A 273 -13.12 5.38 -9.80
CA GLU A 273 -13.06 3.90 -9.76
C GLU A 273 -11.68 3.33 -10.06
N SER A 274 -10.88 4.03 -10.88
CA SER A 274 -9.55 3.59 -11.27
C SER A 274 -8.61 4.79 -11.37
N PRO A 275 -8.27 5.43 -10.25
CA PRO A 275 -7.45 6.65 -10.25
C PRO A 275 -6.02 6.43 -10.74
N GLU A 276 -5.51 5.21 -10.71
CA GLU A 276 -4.12 4.89 -11.06
C GLU A 276 -3.89 4.73 -12.56
N PHE A 277 -4.95 4.41 -13.34
CA PHE A 277 -4.81 4.02 -14.74
C PHE A 277 -5.76 4.75 -15.67
N ILE A 278 -5.23 5.14 -16.83
CA ILE A 278 -5.96 5.71 -17.95
C ILE A 278 -5.92 4.68 -19.08
N TYR A 279 -7.09 4.21 -19.50
CA TYR A 279 -7.23 3.13 -20.47
C TYR A 279 -7.43 3.69 -21.88
N ASN A 280 -6.81 3.05 -22.88
CA ASN A 280 -7.06 3.40 -24.27
C ASN A 280 -8.07 2.44 -24.92
N PHE A 281 -8.78 2.92 -25.94
CA PHE A 281 -9.77 2.11 -26.66
C PHE A 281 -9.15 1.08 -27.63
N LYS A 282 -7.83 1.12 -27.84
CA LYS A 282 -7.14 0.20 -28.75
C LYS A 282 -6.69 -1.09 -28.09
N GLY A 283 -6.98 -1.27 -26.79
CA GLY A 283 -6.56 -2.44 -26.02
C GLY A 283 -5.03 -2.51 -25.77
N GLU A 284 -4.33 -1.38 -25.94
CA GLU A 284 -2.93 -1.23 -25.55
C GLU A 284 -2.80 -1.15 -24.02
N PRO A 285 -1.61 -1.38 -23.43
CA PRO A 285 -1.42 -1.20 -22.00
C PRO A 285 -1.95 0.14 -21.52
N ALA A 286 -2.63 0.15 -20.38
CA ALA A 286 -3.12 1.38 -19.78
C ALA A 286 -1.93 2.30 -19.43
N TYR A 287 -2.13 3.59 -19.59
CA TYR A 287 -1.16 4.57 -19.11
C TYR A 287 -1.29 4.65 -17.59
N LYS A 288 -0.18 4.76 -16.89
CA LYS A 288 -0.23 5.15 -15.46
C LYS A 288 -0.58 6.64 -15.39
N THR A 289 -1.53 6.98 -14.52
CA THR A 289 -1.91 8.38 -14.29
C THR A 289 -0.73 9.24 -13.84
N SER A 290 0.18 8.67 -13.02
CA SER A 290 1.42 9.31 -12.58
C SER A 290 2.36 9.68 -13.73
N GLU A 291 2.36 8.90 -14.80
CA GLU A 291 3.22 9.11 -15.98
C GLU A 291 2.56 10.05 -17.01
N LEU A 292 1.29 9.82 -17.29
CA LEU A 292 0.56 10.60 -18.30
C LEU A 292 0.13 11.97 -17.78
N LEU A 293 -0.36 12.07 -16.53
CA LEU A 293 -0.88 13.28 -15.89
C LEU A 293 -0.14 13.57 -14.59
N PRO A 294 1.17 13.82 -14.59
CA PRO A 294 1.98 13.89 -13.37
C PRO A 294 1.56 15.02 -12.42
N GLN A 295 1.09 16.14 -12.92
CA GLN A 295 0.65 17.27 -12.08
C GLN A 295 -0.70 16.98 -11.41
N TYR A 296 -1.63 16.37 -12.12
CA TYR A 296 -2.90 15.91 -11.59
C TYR A 296 -2.68 14.81 -10.54
N TRP A 297 -1.81 13.85 -10.84
CA TRP A 297 -1.44 12.79 -9.92
C TRP A 297 -0.79 13.32 -8.65
N ALA A 298 0.13 14.28 -8.78
CA ALA A 298 0.74 14.94 -7.64
C ALA A 298 -0.30 15.66 -6.77
N LYS A 299 -1.26 16.37 -7.38
CA LYS A 299 -2.37 17.01 -6.66
C LYS A 299 -3.27 15.97 -5.97
N LEU A 300 -3.62 14.89 -6.66
CA LEU A 300 -4.44 13.80 -6.13
C LEU A 300 -3.74 13.09 -4.96
N THR A 301 -2.45 12.77 -5.12
CA THR A 301 -1.63 12.15 -4.06
C THR A 301 -1.33 13.13 -2.94
N GLN A 302 -1.19 14.41 -3.23
CA GLN A 302 -1.03 15.47 -2.24
C GLN A 302 -2.35 15.70 -1.46
N GLN A 303 -3.52 15.57 -2.10
CA GLN A 303 -4.82 15.56 -1.41
C GLN A 303 -4.96 14.30 -0.55
N ALA A 304 -4.62 13.13 -1.05
CA ALA A 304 -4.56 11.90 -0.26
C ALA A 304 -3.48 11.98 0.82
N ALA A 305 -2.32 12.61 0.50
CA ALA A 305 -1.25 12.89 1.45
C ALA A 305 -1.57 14.06 2.38
N SER A 306 -2.37 15.04 2.03
CA SER A 306 -2.80 16.13 2.91
C SER A 306 -3.76 15.67 4.00
N GLY A 307 -4.34 14.46 3.85
CA GLY A 307 -5.26 13.90 4.82
C GLY A 307 -6.58 14.65 4.89
N ALA A 308 -6.94 15.38 3.86
CA ALA A 308 -8.26 15.94 3.78
C ALA A 308 -9.29 14.81 3.82
N PRO A 309 -10.26 14.88 4.73
CA PRO A 309 -11.33 13.89 4.80
C PRO A 309 -12.15 13.90 3.51
N ASP A 310 -12.71 12.75 3.16
CA ASP A 310 -13.69 12.65 2.10
C ASP A 310 -15.00 13.39 2.46
N ALA A 311 -15.99 13.38 1.57
CA ALA A 311 -17.28 14.02 1.80
C ALA A 311 -18.05 13.48 3.03
N LYS A 312 -17.63 12.33 3.57
CA LYS A 312 -18.18 11.70 4.78
C LYS A 312 -17.33 11.94 6.03
N GLY A 313 -16.22 12.64 5.91
CA GLY A 313 -15.29 12.88 7.01
C GLY A 313 -14.25 11.78 7.20
N ASN A 314 -14.07 10.84 6.26
CA ASN A 314 -13.15 9.73 6.41
C ASN A 314 -11.76 10.06 5.82
N ILE A 315 -10.71 9.73 6.56
CA ILE A 315 -9.33 9.71 6.08
C ILE A 315 -8.88 8.25 5.96
N TYR A 316 -8.45 7.85 4.77
CA TYR A 316 -8.00 6.49 4.50
C TYR A 316 -6.49 6.39 4.68
N LEU A 317 -6.05 5.37 5.41
CA LEU A 317 -4.65 5.14 5.77
C LEU A 317 -4.16 3.85 5.13
N ALA A 318 -2.94 3.89 4.60
CA ALA A 318 -2.24 2.72 4.11
C ALA A 318 -0.73 2.96 4.25
N PHE A 319 -0.06 2.18 5.08
CA PHE A 319 1.36 2.37 5.38
C PHE A 319 2.06 1.06 5.79
N ARG A 320 3.37 1.05 5.71
CA ARG A 320 4.21 0.04 6.32
C ARG A 320 4.72 0.59 7.66
N GLU A 321 4.57 -0.18 8.73
CA GLU A 321 5.07 0.21 10.02
C GLU A 321 6.59 0.05 10.07
N PHE A 322 7.28 1.14 10.33
CA PHE A 322 8.74 1.20 10.33
C PHE A 322 9.38 0.20 11.31
N THR A 323 8.80 0.04 12.50
CA THR A 323 9.39 -0.78 13.58
C THR A 323 9.27 -2.28 13.30
N THR A 324 8.14 -2.73 12.79
CA THR A 324 7.81 -4.16 12.63
C THR A 324 7.86 -4.65 11.19
N GLY A 325 7.88 -3.74 10.21
CA GLY A 325 7.73 -4.04 8.79
C GLY A 325 6.33 -4.50 8.37
N ASN A 326 5.36 -4.52 9.29
CA ASN A 326 4.00 -4.93 9.01
C ASN A 326 3.26 -3.87 8.19
N TYR A 327 2.35 -4.32 7.33
CA TYR A 327 1.46 -3.45 6.57
C TYR A 327 0.17 -3.18 7.36
N TRP A 328 -0.29 -1.93 7.32
CA TRP A 328 -1.50 -1.47 7.99
C TRP A 328 -2.38 -0.67 7.06
N ASN A 329 -3.67 -0.92 7.12
CA ASN A 329 -4.69 -0.12 6.45
C ASN A 329 -5.80 0.24 7.44
N GLY A 330 -6.44 1.37 7.23
CA GLY A 330 -7.50 1.81 8.13
C GLY A 330 -8.24 3.05 7.67
N ILE A 331 -9.22 3.42 8.47
CA ILE A 331 -10.05 4.60 8.26
C ILE A 331 -10.07 5.39 9.57
N TYR A 332 -9.80 6.68 9.47
CA TYR A 332 -10.03 7.62 10.54
C TYR A 332 -11.27 8.45 10.21
N ASP A 333 -12.33 8.23 10.96
CA ASP A 333 -13.56 9.00 10.92
C ASP A 333 -13.35 10.28 11.75
N THR A 334 -13.21 11.41 11.08
CA THR A 334 -12.99 12.71 11.74
C THR A 334 -14.25 13.30 12.37
N VAL A 335 -15.43 12.78 12.03
CA VAL A 335 -16.70 13.24 12.60
C VAL A 335 -16.91 12.63 13.97
N ASN A 336 -16.66 11.32 14.10
CA ASN A 336 -16.82 10.58 15.35
C ASN A 336 -15.52 10.45 16.13
N ASP A 337 -14.40 11.00 15.61
CA ASP A 337 -13.05 10.90 16.18
C ASP A 337 -12.70 9.45 16.50
N LYS A 338 -12.82 8.57 15.50
CA LYS A 338 -12.61 7.14 15.64
C LYS A 338 -11.65 6.60 14.59
N LEU A 339 -10.57 5.97 15.04
CA LEU A 339 -9.60 5.28 14.19
C LEU A 339 -9.90 3.77 14.16
N GLU A 340 -10.09 3.22 12.97
CA GLU A 340 -10.13 1.78 12.73
C GLU A 340 -8.90 1.38 11.91
N LEU A 341 -8.03 0.56 12.49
CA LEU A 341 -6.76 0.16 11.91
C LEU A 341 -6.64 -1.37 11.88
N TYR A 342 -6.33 -1.92 10.71
CA TYR A 342 -6.24 -3.36 10.48
C TYR A 342 -4.87 -3.74 9.92
N LYS A 343 -4.32 -4.85 10.41
CA LYS A 343 -3.09 -5.42 9.89
C LYS A 343 -3.37 -6.10 8.55
N ALA A 344 -2.73 -5.64 7.48
CA ALA A 344 -2.80 -6.24 6.17
C ALA A 344 -1.78 -7.40 6.04
N LYS A 345 -2.17 -8.48 5.36
CA LYS A 345 -1.29 -9.64 5.16
C LYS A 345 -0.18 -9.38 4.14
N SER A 346 -0.37 -8.42 3.23
CA SER A 346 0.57 -8.10 2.16
C SER A 346 0.33 -6.69 1.63
N GLU A 347 1.31 -6.16 0.90
CA GLU A 347 1.18 -4.92 0.13
C GLU A 347 0.01 -4.96 -0.85
N THR A 348 -0.22 -6.11 -1.49
CA THR A 348 -1.35 -6.29 -2.42
C THR A 348 -2.70 -6.05 -1.74
N GLN A 349 -2.88 -6.56 -0.52
CA GLN A 349 -4.11 -6.32 0.25
C GLN A 349 -4.29 -4.83 0.57
N LEU A 350 -3.21 -4.14 0.88
CA LEU A 350 -3.19 -2.71 1.16
C LEU A 350 -3.61 -1.89 -0.07
N ARG A 351 -3.05 -2.23 -1.25
CA ARG A 351 -3.43 -1.64 -2.53
C ARG A 351 -4.89 -1.90 -2.88
N HIS A 352 -5.39 -3.12 -2.62
CA HIS A 352 -6.81 -3.43 -2.80
C HIS A 352 -7.72 -2.61 -1.88
N PHE A 353 -7.34 -2.43 -0.61
CA PHE A 353 -8.10 -1.60 0.32
C PHE A 353 -8.22 -0.16 -0.18
N MET A 354 -7.11 0.45 -0.58
CA MET A 354 -7.12 1.83 -1.10
C MET A 354 -7.93 1.93 -2.40
N LYS A 355 -7.77 0.98 -3.31
CA LYS A 355 -8.54 0.91 -4.56
C LYS A 355 -10.04 0.80 -4.31
N ASN A 356 -10.47 -0.07 -3.40
CA ASN A 356 -11.89 -0.25 -3.07
C ASN A 356 -12.51 1.02 -2.48
N ASN A 357 -11.70 1.82 -1.80
CA ASN A 357 -12.12 3.11 -1.24
C ASN A 357 -11.87 4.29 -2.21
N LYS A 358 -11.50 4.01 -3.48
CA LYS A 358 -11.27 5.00 -4.53
C LYS A 358 -10.16 6.02 -4.19
N MET A 359 -9.19 5.59 -3.38
CA MET A 359 -8.08 6.42 -2.93
C MET A 359 -6.80 6.04 -3.67
N PRO A 360 -6.06 7.01 -4.20
CA PRO A 360 -4.77 6.74 -4.85
C PRO A 360 -3.72 6.32 -3.80
N LEU A 361 -2.90 5.37 -4.17
CA LEU A 361 -1.72 4.97 -3.40
C LEU A 361 -0.50 5.09 -4.30
N GLY A 362 0.56 5.73 -3.83
CA GLY A 362 1.80 5.90 -4.58
C GLY A 362 2.48 4.57 -4.94
N GLU A 363 3.51 4.62 -5.80
CA GLU A 363 4.28 3.42 -6.16
C GLU A 363 4.94 2.77 -4.94
N SER A 364 5.47 3.59 -4.03
CA SER A 364 6.02 3.13 -2.75
C SER A 364 5.01 3.31 -1.62
N ILE A 365 4.89 2.29 -0.78
CA ILE A 365 4.11 2.39 0.47
C ILE A 365 4.89 3.25 1.46
N PRO A 366 4.29 4.28 2.05
CA PRO A 366 4.98 5.12 3.03
C PRO A 366 5.29 4.34 4.31
N ASP A 367 6.47 4.61 4.88
CA ASP A 367 6.87 4.08 6.18
C ASP A 367 6.42 5.04 7.28
N TRP A 368 5.57 4.56 8.16
CA TRP A 368 5.05 5.33 9.29
C TRP A 368 5.23 4.56 10.59
N ARG A 369 5.09 5.24 11.72
CA ARG A 369 5.12 4.63 13.06
C ARG A 369 3.72 4.66 13.66
N ARG A 370 3.32 3.56 14.27
CA ARG A 370 2.18 3.55 15.19
C ARG A 370 2.66 4.00 16.55
N VAL A 371 2.00 4.96 17.13
CA VAL A 371 2.29 5.47 18.47
C VAL A 371 1.03 5.40 19.32
N PHE A 372 1.18 5.23 20.63
CA PHE A 372 0.08 5.32 21.58
C PHE A 372 0.36 6.51 22.50
N GLU A 373 -0.26 7.62 22.18
CA GLU A 373 -0.03 8.91 22.84
C GLU A 373 -1.36 9.50 23.32
N PRO A 374 -1.87 9.07 24.50
CA PRO A 374 -3.20 9.44 24.97
C PRO A 374 -3.42 10.93 25.23
N ASN A 375 -2.34 11.69 25.42
CA ASN A 375 -2.38 13.13 25.64
C ASN A 375 -2.11 13.94 24.36
N ASN A 376 -1.89 13.28 23.21
CA ASN A 376 -1.74 13.93 21.93
C ASN A 376 -3.09 13.92 21.19
N PRO A 377 -3.70 15.10 20.92
CA PRO A 377 -4.98 15.17 20.22
C PRO A 377 -4.89 14.81 18.74
N ASN A 378 -3.68 14.77 18.17
CA ASN A 378 -3.50 14.48 16.76
C ASN A 378 -3.49 12.97 16.51
N VAL A 379 -4.51 12.46 15.84
CA VAL A 379 -4.55 11.04 15.42
C VAL A 379 -3.55 10.76 14.30
N ILE A 380 -3.34 11.72 13.42
CA ILE A 380 -2.42 11.60 12.29
C ILE A 380 -1.45 12.77 12.31
N ASP A 381 -0.16 12.50 12.46
CA ASP A 381 0.91 13.48 12.27
C ASP A 381 1.74 13.10 11.03
N ARG A 382 1.52 13.84 9.95
CA ARG A 382 2.19 13.59 8.67
C ARG A 382 3.63 14.06 8.66
N GLN A 383 3.96 15.10 9.41
CA GLN A 383 5.33 15.59 9.50
C GLN A 383 6.21 14.62 10.27
N ALA A 384 5.69 14.08 11.36
CA ALA A 384 6.36 13.05 12.15
C ALA A 384 6.21 11.64 11.56
N GLN A 385 5.36 11.46 10.55
CA GLN A 385 4.99 10.17 9.96
C GLN A 385 4.47 9.19 11.03
N THR A 386 3.54 9.64 11.85
CA THR A 386 2.96 8.83 12.92
C THR A 386 1.43 8.75 12.84
N VAL A 387 0.92 7.59 13.28
CA VAL A 387 -0.51 7.37 13.52
C VAL A 387 -0.67 7.05 14.99
N ASN A 388 -1.42 7.88 15.71
CA ASN A 388 -1.75 7.65 17.09
C ASN A 388 -2.91 6.64 17.17
N VAL A 389 -2.63 5.46 17.70
CA VAL A 389 -3.62 4.36 17.80
C VAL A 389 -4.46 4.43 19.07
N TYR A 390 -4.34 5.49 19.86
CA TYR A 390 -5.21 5.71 20.99
C TYR A 390 -6.62 6.09 20.52
N ASN A 391 -7.59 5.24 20.85
CA ASN A 391 -9.03 5.51 20.66
C ASN A 391 -9.65 5.78 22.04
N PRO A 392 -9.94 7.03 22.40
CA PRO A 392 -10.61 7.32 23.67
C PRO A 392 -12.03 6.76 23.67
N SER A 393 -12.50 6.31 24.86
CA SER A 393 -13.92 6.08 25.07
C SER A 393 -14.71 7.41 24.96
N GLU A 394 -16.01 7.34 24.75
CA GLU A 394 -16.84 8.55 24.71
C GLU A 394 -16.71 9.39 25.99
N LEU A 395 -16.51 8.74 27.13
CA LEU A 395 -16.27 9.44 28.42
C LEU A 395 -14.91 10.15 28.41
N MET A 396 -13.86 9.49 27.94
CA MET A 396 -12.50 10.04 27.93
C MET A 396 -12.26 11.12 26.85
N LYS A 397 -13.19 11.31 25.95
CA LYS A 397 -13.21 12.46 25.01
C LYS A 397 -13.58 13.76 25.73
N ASP A 398 -14.42 13.69 26.76
CA ASP A 398 -14.78 14.87 27.55
C ASP A 398 -13.65 15.23 28.52
N LEU A 399 -12.90 16.27 28.19
CA LEU A 399 -11.79 16.77 29.00
C LEU A 399 -12.22 17.73 30.11
N SER A 400 -13.49 18.11 30.16
CA SER A 400 -14.05 19.08 31.12
C SER A 400 -15.45 18.67 31.56
N PRO A 401 -15.63 17.46 32.14
CA PRO A 401 -16.93 17.01 32.58
C PRO A 401 -17.48 17.91 33.74
N PRO A 402 -18.78 17.90 33.98
CA PRO A 402 -19.38 18.66 35.08
C PRO A 402 -18.79 18.25 36.44
N MET A 403 -18.71 19.18 37.37
CA MET A 403 -18.15 18.88 38.70
C MET A 403 -19.04 17.92 39.50
N VAL A 404 -18.48 16.80 39.89
CA VAL A 404 -19.13 15.80 40.77
C VAL A 404 -18.25 15.64 42.01
N SER A 405 -18.82 15.88 43.19
CA SER A 405 -18.07 15.90 44.45
C SER A 405 -18.04 14.55 45.20
N ALA A 406 -18.90 13.63 44.84
CA ALA A 406 -19.01 12.32 45.48
C ALA A 406 -19.20 11.21 44.43
N PRO A 407 -18.68 9.99 44.64
CA PRO A 407 -18.88 8.90 43.72
C PRO A 407 -20.34 8.45 43.66
N PRO A 408 -20.86 8.01 42.50
CA PRO A 408 -22.19 7.45 42.39
C PRO A 408 -22.39 6.21 43.27
N PRO A 409 -23.57 6.06 43.93
CA PRO A 409 -23.74 5.12 45.02
C PRO A 409 -23.61 3.64 44.61
N THR A 410 -24.05 3.26 43.42
CA THR A 410 -23.96 1.85 43.00
C THR A 410 -22.54 1.46 42.66
N ILE A 411 -21.82 2.31 41.93
CA ILE A 411 -20.40 2.10 41.58
C ILE A 411 -19.55 2.15 42.86
N ASP A 412 -19.78 3.10 43.75
CA ASP A 412 -19.09 3.17 45.07
C ASP A 412 -19.25 1.87 45.87
N ARG A 413 -20.48 1.34 45.97
CA ARG A 413 -20.75 0.08 46.64
C ARG A 413 -20.03 -1.11 46.01
N VAL A 414 -19.97 -1.17 44.69
CA VAL A 414 -19.22 -2.24 43.97
C VAL A 414 -17.74 -2.19 44.29
N ILE A 415 -17.15 -1.00 44.23
CA ILE A 415 -15.71 -0.79 44.48
C ILE A 415 -15.40 -1.03 45.98
N PHE A 416 -16.19 -0.48 46.88
CA PHE A 416 -16.05 -0.65 48.31
C PHE A 416 -16.06 -2.14 48.70
N ASN A 417 -17.06 -2.89 48.20
CA ASN A 417 -17.14 -4.32 48.49
C ASN A 417 -15.96 -5.11 47.87
N ALA A 418 -15.57 -4.79 46.63
CA ALA A 418 -14.46 -5.48 45.96
C ALA A 418 -13.09 -5.26 46.68
N LEU A 419 -12.95 -4.14 47.40
CA LEU A 419 -11.76 -3.78 48.18
C LEU A 419 -11.79 -4.29 49.62
N GLY A 420 -12.84 -5.05 50.05
CA GLY A 420 -12.96 -5.61 51.37
C GLY A 420 -13.65 -4.71 52.40
N SER A 421 -14.43 -3.74 51.94
CA SER A 421 -15.29 -2.85 52.75
C SER A 421 -14.47 -2.01 53.74
N ASP A 422 -13.31 -1.52 53.34
CA ASP A 422 -12.45 -0.64 54.17
C ASP A 422 -12.33 0.76 53.52
N ALA A 423 -12.73 1.80 54.28
CA ALA A 423 -12.77 3.17 53.78
C ALA A 423 -11.40 3.76 53.43
N THR A 424 -10.33 3.39 54.15
CA THR A 424 -8.98 3.85 53.88
C THR A 424 -8.44 3.24 52.58
N THR A 425 -8.75 1.97 52.38
CA THR A 425 -8.44 1.26 51.12
C THR A 425 -9.19 1.84 49.93
N LEU A 426 -10.46 2.16 50.11
CA LEU A 426 -11.30 2.80 49.08
C LEU A 426 -10.75 4.17 48.64
N ASP A 427 -10.42 5.04 49.62
CA ASP A 427 -9.90 6.38 49.32
C ASP A 427 -8.52 6.30 48.62
N HIS A 428 -7.68 5.35 48.99
CA HIS A 428 -6.41 5.13 48.27
C HIS A 428 -6.62 4.60 46.86
N PHE A 429 -7.64 3.75 46.63
CA PHE A 429 -8.00 3.24 45.33
C PHE A 429 -8.54 4.36 44.43
N TYR A 430 -9.39 5.24 44.95
CA TYR A 430 -9.86 6.40 44.19
C TYR A 430 -8.73 7.33 43.78
N ASN A 431 -7.79 7.62 44.69
CA ASN A 431 -6.60 8.40 44.36
C ASN A 431 -5.79 7.74 43.22
N TRP A 432 -5.59 6.42 43.31
CA TRP A 432 -4.84 5.67 42.30
C TRP A 432 -5.55 5.67 40.94
N LEU A 433 -6.88 5.46 40.94
CA LEU A 433 -7.68 5.47 39.71
C LEU A 433 -7.79 6.86 39.10
N ALA A 434 -7.94 7.90 39.94
CA ALA A 434 -7.96 9.29 39.49
C ALA A 434 -6.62 9.68 38.83
N VAL A 435 -5.47 9.30 39.40
CA VAL A 435 -4.18 9.51 38.74
C VAL A 435 -4.13 8.82 37.38
N ALA A 436 -4.59 7.57 37.27
CA ALA A 436 -4.62 6.86 36.00
C ALA A 436 -5.49 7.56 34.94
N VAL A 437 -6.67 8.05 35.33
CA VAL A 437 -7.62 8.74 34.45
C VAL A 437 -7.10 10.11 34.02
N GLN A 438 -6.67 10.94 34.99
CA GLN A 438 -6.25 12.32 34.72
C GLN A 438 -4.92 12.40 33.95
N THR A 439 -3.97 11.51 34.23
CA THR A 439 -2.65 11.52 33.56
C THR A 439 -2.63 10.67 32.30
N LYS A 440 -3.60 9.76 32.12
CA LYS A 440 -3.63 8.78 31.03
C LYS A 440 -2.29 8.05 30.90
N SER A 441 -1.70 7.69 32.03
CA SER A 441 -0.38 7.05 32.13
C SER A 441 -0.34 5.99 33.21
N ARG A 442 0.70 5.18 33.17
CA ARG A 442 0.96 4.15 34.17
C ARG A 442 1.16 4.78 35.57
N VAL A 443 0.48 4.25 36.57
CA VAL A 443 0.62 4.72 37.96
C VAL A 443 1.93 4.22 38.61
N GLY A 444 2.35 2.99 38.29
CA GLY A 444 3.60 2.40 38.83
C GLY A 444 3.42 1.52 40.05
N THR A 445 2.21 1.41 40.58
CA THR A 445 1.76 0.43 41.56
C THR A 445 0.60 -0.40 41.02
N ALA A 446 0.39 -1.58 41.59
CA ALA A 446 -0.70 -2.49 41.21
C ALA A 446 -1.62 -2.74 42.42
N TRP A 447 -2.84 -3.17 42.15
CA TRP A 447 -3.80 -3.57 43.15
C TRP A 447 -3.97 -5.08 43.21
N VAL A 448 -4.14 -5.61 44.42
CA VAL A 448 -4.52 -7.00 44.69
C VAL A 448 -5.90 -7.00 45.33
N LEU A 449 -6.90 -7.49 44.63
CA LEU A 449 -8.28 -7.65 45.09
C LEU A 449 -8.48 -9.11 45.49
N GLN A 450 -8.80 -9.34 46.73
CA GLN A 450 -8.94 -10.69 47.27
C GLN A 450 -10.29 -10.85 47.99
N GLY A 451 -10.96 -11.98 47.79
CA GLY A 451 -12.25 -12.23 48.40
C GLY A 451 -12.99 -13.37 47.74
N THR A 452 -14.03 -13.89 48.36
CA THR A 452 -14.83 -14.98 47.83
C THR A 452 -15.40 -14.65 46.45
N GLU A 453 -15.90 -15.65 45.74
CA GLU A 453 -16.62 -15.47 44.46
C GLU A 453 -17.87 -14.59 44.68
N GLY A 454 -18.14 -13.71 43.73
CA GLY A 454 -19.32 -12.83 43.78
C GLY A 454 -19.13 -11.55 44.60
N THR A 455 -17.89 -11.15 44.94
CA THR A 455 -17.59 -9.91 45.68
C THR A 455 -17.54 -8.64 44.83
N GLY A 456 -17.86 -8.70 43.50
CA GLY A 456 -17.92 -7.55 42.61
C GLY A 456 -16.65 -7.29 41.79
N LYS A 457 -15.55 -8.09 41.95
CA LYS A 457 -14.30 -7.91 41.19
C LYS A 457 -14.52 -7.89 39.68
N GLY A 458 -15.28 -8.86 39.16
CA GLY A 458 -15.61 -8.93 37.72
C GLY A 458 -16.50 -7.78 37.27
N ILE A 459 -17.47 -7.36 38.11
CA ILE A 459 -18.36 -6.21 37.79
C ILE A 459 -17.53 -4.93 37.70
N LEU A 460 -16.60 -4.71 38.64
CA LEU A 460 -15.67 -3.57 38.58
C LEU A 460 -14.92 -3.52 37.24
N TYR A 461 -14.40 -4.65 36.76
CA TYR A 461 -13.68 -4.66 35.51
C TYR A 461 -14.61 -4.48 34.30
N HIS A 462 -15.64 -5.33 34.18
CA HIS A 462 -16.45 -5.39 32.96
C HIS A 462 -17.45 -4.24 32.83
N GLN A 463 -18.02 -3.75 33.94
CA GLN A 463 -19.08 -2.76 33.91
C GLN A 463 -18.61 -1.34 34.28
N VAL A 464 -17.44 -1.19 34.89
CA VAL A 464 -16.91 0.11 35.28
C VAL A 464 -15.64 0.46 34.51
N LEU A 465 -14.55 -0.30 34.70
CA LEU A 465 -13.25 0.08 34.14
C LEU A 465 -13.19 -0.07 32.61
N SER A 466 -13.73 -1.16 32.07
CA SER A 466 -13.68 -1.42 30.64
C SER A 466 -14.50 -0.42 29.80
N PRO A 467 -15.75 -0.08 30.12
CA PRO A 467 -16.47 0.97 29.41
C PRO A 467 -15.86 2.37 29.63
N MET A 468 -15.35 2.67 30.83
CA MET A 468 -14.77 3.97 31.13
C MET A 468 -13.49 4.25 30.32
N PHE A 469 -12.54 3.32 30.31
CA PHE A 469 -11.29 3.48 29.54
C PHE A 469 -11.43 3.15 28.06
N GLY A 470 -12.51 2.45 27.68
CA GLY A 470 -12.70 1.87 26.35
C GLY A 470 -12.19 0.43 26.24
N HIS A 471 -13.01 -0.45 25.68
CA HIS A 471 -12.71 -1.90 25.58
C HIS A 471 -11.38 -2.20 24.88
N GLU A 472 -10.97 -1.36 23.92
CA GLU A 472 -9.72 -1.52 23.20
C GLU A 472 -8.48 -1.15 24.05
N ASN A 473 -8.66 -0.33 25.09
CA ASN A 473 -7.59 0.20 25.93
C ASN A 473 -7.42 -0.56 27.25
N VAL A 474 -8.16 -1.63 27.45
CA VAL A 474 -8.07 -2.50 28.62
C VAL A 474 -7.98 -3.96 28.19
N THR A 475 -7.52 -4.83 29.10
CA THR A 475 -7.52 -6.28 28.85
C THR A 475 -7.63 -7.05 30.17
N ALA A 476 -8.28 -8.21 30.13
CA ALA A 476 -8.25 -9.18 31.21
C ALA A 476 -7.55 -10.45 30.75
N LYS A 477 -6.74 -11.05 31.64
CA LYS A 477 -5.99 -12.27 31.40
C LYS A 477 -6.07 -13.17 32.61
N ARG A 478 -6.02 -14.48 32.38
CA ARG A 478 -5.80 -15.46 33.44
C ARG A 478 -4.32 -15.64 33.67
N MET A 479 -3.99 -16.17 34.88
CA MET A 479 -2.59 -16.40 35.27
C MET A 479 -1.86 -17.29 34.26
N GLU A 480 -2.49 -18.34 33.75
CA GLU A 480 -1.88 -19.27 32.78
C GLU A 480 -1.48 -18.58 31.48
N GLU A 481 -2.22 -17.55 31.07
CA GLU A 481 -1.90 -16.80 29.84
C GLU A 481 -0.65 -15.92 30.03
N LEU A 482 -0.32 -15.55 31.27
CA LEU A 482 0.91 -14.80 31.58
C LEU A 482 2.16 -15.67 31.58
N GLU A 483 2.01 -16.98 31.69
CA GLU A 483 3.11 -17.94 31.63
C GLU A 483 3.77 -17.97 30.27
N SER A 484 3.02 -17.61 29.21
CA SER A 484 3.57 -17.52 27.87
C SER A 484 4.61 -16.40 27.74
N GLU A 485 5.53 -16.57 26.80
CA GLU A 485 6.51 -15.51 26.48
C GLU A 485 5.89 -14.32 25.73
N PHE A 486 4.62 -14.44 25.32
CA PHE A 486 3.93 -13.42 24.55
C PHE A 486 3.39 -12.32 25.48
N THR A 487 3.84 -11.10 25.24
CA THR A 487 3.46 -9.89 25.99
C THR A 487 2.60 -8.93 25.16
N GLY A 488 2.21 -9.32 23.94
CA GLY A 488 1.43 -8.48 23.04
C GLY A 488 0.11 -7.97 23.61
N PHE A 489 -0.47 -8.67 24.59
CA PHE A 489 -1.69 -8.23 25.28
C PHE A 489 -1.52 -6.96 26.13
N MET A 490 -0.28 -6.57 26.45
CA MET A 490 0.04 -5.34 27.21
C MET A 490 0.12 -4.10 26.30
N GLU A 491 0.26 -4.32 24.99
CA GLU A 491 0.42 -3.21 24.05
C GLU A 491 -0.78 -2.29 24.07
N ASN A 492 -0.54 -0.99 24.30
CA ASN A 492 -1.57 0.06 24.23
C ASN A 492 -2.73 -0.14 25.23
N LYS A 493 -2.41 -0.59 26.46
CA LYS A 493 -3.41 -0.81 27.51
C LYS A 493 -3.20 0.11 28.70
N PHE A 494 -4.30 0.66 29.23
CA PHE A 494 -4.28 1.41 30.51
C PHE A 494 -4.47 0.51 31.70
N ILE A 495 -5.41 -0.45 31.62
CA ILE A 495 -5.70 -1.38 32.70
C ILE A 495 -5.49 -2.80 32.19
N VAL A 496 -4.71 -3.56 32.93
CA VAL A 496 -4.54 -4.99 32.74
C VAL A 496 -5.04 -5.69 33.99
N MET A 497 -6.16 -6.38 33.89
CA MET A 497 -6.65 -7.22 34.97
C MET A 497 -6.12 -8.64 34.81
N VAL A 498 -5.56 -9.18 35.87
CA VAL A 498 -5.15 -10.58 35.93
C VAL A 498 -6.08 -11.29 36.91
N ASP A 499 -6.92 -12.17 36.35
CA ASP A 499 -7.89 -12.93 37.14
C ASP A 499 -7.36 -14.30 37.54
N GLU A 500 -7.93 -14.86 38.61
CA GLU A 500 -7.59 -16.18 39.16
C GLU A 500 -6.10 -16.33 39.49
N ILE A 501 -5.50 -15.27 40.05
CA ILE A 501 -4.12 -15.36 40.50
C ILE A 501 -4.01 -16.19 41.78
N GLU A 502 -3.10 -17.15 41.79
CA GLU A 502 -2.81 -18.01 42.92
C GLU A 502 -1.32 -18.05 43.21
N ALA A 503 -0.93 -17.85 44.47
CA ALA A 503 0.44 -18.03 44.90
C ALA A 503 0.77 -19.53 44.97
N GLY A 504 1.69 -19.97 44.12
CA GLY A 504 2.22 -21.35 44.15
C GLY A 504 3.68 -21.34 44.60
N ARG A 505 4.07 -22.34 45.42
CA ARG A 505 5.45 -22.48 45.97
C ARG A 505 6.44 -23.13 44.99
N SER A 506 6.16 -23.19 43.69
CA SER A 506 7.09 -23.76 42.72
C SER A 506 8.09 -22.73 42.20
N LEU A 507 9.27 -23.17 41.74
CA LEU A 507 10.27 -22.33 41.05
C LEU A 507 9.69 -21.61 39.84
N TYR A 508 8.61 -22.11 39.29
CA TYR A 508 7.88 -21.55 38.16
C TYR A 508 7.14 -20.27 38.55
N HIS A 509 6.47 -20.26 39.70
CA HIS A 509 5.75 -19.10 40.23
C HIS A 509 6.69 -17.93 40.60
N SER A 510 7.91 -18.23 41.05
CA SER A 510 8.90 -17.18 41.33
C SER A 510 9.31 -16.41 40.06
N LYS A 511 9.42 -17.08 38.93
CA LYS A 511 9.71 -16.44 37.64
C LYS A 511 8.56 -15.54 37.19
N ILE A 512 7.32 -15.98 37.36
CA ILE A 512 6.13 -15.18 36.99
C ILE A 512 6.02 -13.96 37.90
N THR A 513 6.21 -14.11 39.19
CA THR A 513 6.22 -13.00 40.14
C THR A 513 7.29 -11.96 39.77
N ALA A 514 8.50 -12.39 39.41
CA ALA A 514 9.55 -11.49 38.92
C ALA A 514 9.15 -10.78 37.62
N LYS A 515 8.54 -11.50 36.67
CA LYS A 515 8.00 -10.91 35.41
C LYS A 515 6.93 -9.86 35.72
N LEU A 516 5.97 -10.15 36.59
CA LEU A 516 4.92 -9.21 37.00
C LEU A 516 5.50 -7.95 37.64
N LYS A 517 6.48 -8.12 38.56
CA LYS A 517 7.17 -7.00 39.20
C LYS A 517 7.83 -6.06 38.21
N ASN A 518 8.40 -6.59 37.12
CA ASN A 518 8.97 -5.79 36.05
C ASN A 518 7.86 -5.08 35.22
N LEU A 519 6.79 -5.79 34.86
CA LEU A 519 5.68 -5.21 34.10
C LEU A 519 4.98 -4.05 34.82
N ILE A 520 4.93 -4.06 36.16
CA ILE A 520 4.35 -2.98 36.97
C ILE A 520 5.19 -1.70 36.91
N VAL A 521 6.52 -1.79 36.97
CA VAL A 521 7.39 -0.62 37.17
C VAL A 521 8.15 -0.16 35.94
N GLU A 522 8.43 -1.03 34.99
CA GLU A 522 9.24 -0.68 33.82
C GLU A 522 8.50 0.29 32.88
N PRO A 523 9.14 1.43 32.51
CA PRO A 523 8.53 2.40 31.59
C PRO A 523 8.46 1.90 30.16
N MET A 524 9.30 0.93 29.81
CA MET A 524 9.35 0.28 28.51
C MET A 524 9.26 -1.23 28.70
N ILE A 525 8.43 -1.88 27.90
CA ILE A 525 8.26 -3.34 27.93
C ILE A 525 8.57 -3.94 26.57
N SER A 526 9.14 -5.15 26.60
CA SER A 526 9.32 -5.92 25.38
C SER A 526 7.99 -6.53 24.95
N ILE A 527 7.48 -6.09 23.81
CA ILE A 527 6.28 -6.65 23.20
C ILE A 527 6.69 -7.79 22.27
N ARG A 528 6.18 -8.98 22.55
CA ARG A 528 6.39 -10.17 21.73
C ARG A 528 5.03 -10.73 21.32
N SER A 529 4.79 -10.73 20.02
CA SER A 529 3.60 -11.32 19.39
C SER A 529 4.00 -12.54 18.56
N MET A 530 3.06 -13.48 18.38
CA MET A 530 3.30 -14.66 17.55
C MET A 530 3.67 -14.25 16.12
N TYR A 531 4.71 -14.85 15.56
CA TYR A 531 5.23 -14.59 14.21
C TYR A 531 5.73 -13.15 13.95
N SER A 532 6.06 -12.39 14.99
CA SER A 532 6.64 -11.05 14.86
C SER A 532 7.90 -10.92 15.71
N PRO A 533 8.93 -10.19 15.26
CA PRO A 533 10.08 -9.87 16.09
C PRO A 533 9.64 -9.13 17.36
N ALA A 534 10.34 -9.37 18.47
CA ALA A 534 10.10 -8.61 19.70
C ALA A 534 10.60 -7.16 19.52
N TYR A 535 9.87 -6.21 20.06
CA TYR A 535 10.25 -4.79 20.06
C TYR A 535 9.92 -4.12 21.39
N MET A 536 10.58 -3.01 21.70
CA MET A 536 10.32 -2.23 22.90
C MET A 536 9.17 -1.25 22.66
N SER A 537 8.21 -1.21 23.58
CA SER A 537 7.05 -0.30 23.55
C SER A 537 6.91 0.41 24.91
N PRO A 538 6.45 1.68 24.92
CA PRO A 538 6.10 2.35 26.16
C PRO A 538 5.02 1.58 26.93
N ASN A 539 5.16 1.53 28.24
CA ASN A 539 4.22 0.88 29.14
C ASN A 539 3.25 1.89 29.77
N PHE A 540 1.99 1.84 29.33
CA PHE A 540 0.91 2.66 29.89
C PHE A 540 0.07 1.91 30.93
N SER A 541 0.34 0.62 31.14
CA SER A 541 -0.53 -0.28 31.88
C SER A 541 -0.41 -0.11 33.38
N SER A 542 -1.52 -0.01 34.05
CA SER A 542 -1.69 -0.20 35.49
C SER A 542 -2.37 -1.53 35.74
N MET A 543 -1.83 -2.35 36.66
CA MET A 543 -2.28 -3.74 36.82
C MET A 543 -3.21 -3.90 38.05
N ILE A 544 -4.22 -4.74 37.87
CA ILE A 544 -5.13 -5.17 38.95
C ILE A 544 -5.14 -6.70 38.95
N PHE A 545 -4.82 -7.28 40.09
CA PHE A 545 -4.83 -8.73 40.34
C PHE A 545 -6.08 -9.11 41.12
N ALA A 546 -6.81 -10.11 40.66
CA ALA A 546 -8.01 -10.58 41.32
C ALA A 546 -7.84 -12.06 41.72
N SER A 547 -8.30 -12.41 42.90
CA SER A 547 -8.26 -13.78 43.41
C SER A 547 -9.46 -14.10 44.28
N ASN A 548 -9.88 -15.36 44.26
CA ASN A 548 -10.87 -15.90 45.17
C ASN A 548 -10.24 -16.46 46.43
N LYS A 549 -8.91 -16.55 46.50
CA LYS A 549 -8.14 -17.05 47.64
C LYS A 549 -7.44 -15.93 48.38
N PRO A 550 -7.21 -16.09 49.69
CA PRO A 550 -6.35 -15.19 50.42
C PRO A 550 -4.90 -15.38 50.01
N ALA A 551 -4.10 -14.30 50.09
CA ALA A 551 -2.67 -14.30 49.77
C ALA A 551 -2.30 -14.77 48.36
N PRO A 552 -2.87 -14.16 47.32
CA PRO A 552 -2.70 -14.61 45.94
C PRO A 552 -1.35 -14.23 45.31
N VAL A 553 -0.58 -13.35 45.92
CA VAL A 553 0.72 -12.84 45.45
C VAL A 553 1.75 -12.86 46.55
N GLU A 554 2.96 -13.27 46.23
CA GLU A 554 4.10 -13.17 47.17
C GLU A 554 4.63 -11.73 47.20
N ILE A 555 4.59 -11.11 48.40
CA ILE A 555 5.06 -9.75 48.64
C ILE A 555 6.21 -9.77 49.64
N ALA A 556 7.39 -9.28 49.23
CA ALA A 556 8.50 -9.08 50.12
C ALA A 556 8.25 -7.88 51.08
N PRO A 557 8.83 -7.84 52.25
CA PRO A 557 8.64 -6.75 53.22
C PRO A 557 8.96 -5.35 52.64
N ASP A 558 9.94 -5.25 51.78
CA ASP A 558 10.42 -4.03 51.12
C ASP A 558 9.78 -3.77 49.74
N ASP A 559 8.83 -4.61 49.33
CA ASP A 559 8.19 -4.46 48.02
C ASP A 559 7.30 -3.22 47.99
N ARG A 560 7.59 -2.31 47.07
CA ARG A 560 6.91 -1.01 46.90
C ARG A 560 5.89 -0.97 45.77
N ARG A 561 5.44 -2.14 45.30
CA ARG A 561 4.63 -2.21 44.06
C ARG A 561 3.17 -2.53 44.31
N PHE A 562 2.84 -3.22 45.39
CA PHE A 562 1.50 -3.78 45.59
C PHE A 562 0.71 -3.04 46.65
N ASN A 563 -0.47 -2.54 46.27
CA ASN A 563 -1.56 -2.20 47.15
C ASN A 563 -2.43 -3.43 47.36
N VAL A 564 -2.89 -3.66 48.57
CA VAL A 564 -3.63 -4.87 48.91
C VAL A 564 -4.98 -4.49 49.51
N GLY A 565 -6.07 -4.91 48.82
CA GLY A 565 -7.42 -4.83 49.37
C GLY A 565 -7.60 -5.83 50.53
N VAL A 566 -8.46 -5.47 51.47
CA VAL A 566 -8.83 -6.37 52.55
C VAL A 566 -9.57 -7.59 51.97
N TYR A 567 -9.34 -8.78 52.52
CA TYR A 567 -10.06 -9.98 52.07
C TYR A 567 -11.57 -9.84 52.28
N GLN A 568 -12.38 -9.99 51.23
CA GLN A 568 -13.83 -9.87 51.28
C GLN A 568 -14.49 -11.25 51.38
N PRO A 569 -15.06 -11.64 52.53
CA PRO A 569 -15.76 -12.90 52.67
C PRO A 569 -17.22 -12.84 52.16
N ASN A 570 -17.79 -11.62 52.07
CA ASN A 570 -19.21 -11.43 51.79
C ASN A 570 -19.46 -11.13 50.32
N LYS A 571 -20.43 -11.82 49.72
CA LYS A 571 -20.90 -11.54 48.36
C LYS A 571 -21.53 -10.14 48.27
N LEU A 572 -21.25 -9.47 47.19
CA LEU A 572 -21.90 -8.21 46.83
C LEU A 572 -23.43 -8.43 46.61
N GLN A 573 -24.25 -7.70 47.33
CA GLN A 573 -25.67 -7.69 47.08
C GLN A 573 -25.97 -6.67 45.98
N ILE A 574 -26.24 -7.17 44.78
CA ILE A 574 -26.54 -6.36 43.60
C ILE A 574 -27.52 -7.09 42.68
N THR A 575 -28.47 -6.36 42.11
CA THR A 575 -29.45 -6.90 41.18
C THR A 575 -28.98 -6.84 39.73
N ALA A 576 -29.54 -7.66 38.85
CA ALA A 576 -29.24 -7.59 37.42
C ALA A 576 -29.59 -6.20 36.84
N HIS A 577 -30.67 -5.59 37.27
CA HIS A 577 -31.07 -4.22 36.85
C HIS A 577 -29.99 -3.18 37.23
N GLU A 578 -29.41 -3.26 38.40
CA GLU A 578 -28.34 -2.34 38.81
C GLU A 578 -27.11 -2.51 37.93
N VAL A 579 -26.75 -3.76 37.61
CA VAL A 579 -25.58 -4.06 36.73
C VAL A 579 -25.82 -3.60 35.30
N GLU A 580 -26.99 -3.86 34.72
CA GLU A 580 -27.26 -3.65 33.29
C GLU A 580 -27.74 -2.23 32.97
N SER A 581 -28.33 -1.52 33.94
CA SER A 581 -28.96 -0.20 33.69
C SER A 581 -28.40 0.90 34.60
N VAL A 582 -28.27 0.67 35.91
CA VAL A 582 -27.88 1.72 36.83
C VAL A 582 -26.37 2.03 36.70
N ILE A 583 -25.51 1.04 36.73
CA ILE A 583 -24.06 1.27 36.57
C ILE A 583 -23.73 2.01 35.26
N PRO A 584 -24.25 1.61 34.07
CA PRO A 584 -24.01 2.37 32.86
C PRO A 584 -24.49 3.84 32.94
N SER A 585 -25.61 4.12 33.62
CA SER A 585 -26.09 5.49 33.81
C SER A 585 -25.25 6.32 34.79
N GLU A 586 -24.59 5.67 35.75
CA GLU A 586 -23.68 6.29 36.73
C GLU A 586 -22.26 6.53 36.19
N LEU A 587 -21.87 5.88 35.11
CA LEU A 587 -20.49 5.97 34.58
C LEU A 587 -20.04 7.41 34.23
N PRO A 588 -20.87 8.27 33.60
CA PRO A 588 -20.45 9.64 33.31
C PRO A 588 -20.15 10.44 34.60
N ASP A 589 -20.97 10.28 35.62
CA ASP A 589 -20.75 10.94 36.90
C ASP A 589 -19.54 10.38 37.65
N PHE A 590 -19.29 9.08 37.54
CA PHE A 590 -18.08 8.45 38.11
C PHE A 590 -16.80 8.93 37.41
N TYR A 591 -16.81 9.03 36.08
CA TYR A 591 -15.70 9.61 35.33
C TYR A 591 -15.46 11.08 35.74
N ALA A 592 -16.55 11.87 35.84
CA ALA A 592 -16.49 13.26 36.28
C ALA A 592 -15.95 13.40 37.71
N PHE A 593 -16.36 12.53 38.63
CA PHE A 593 -15.83 12.47 39.99
C PHE A 593 -14.31 12.22 39.97
N LEU A 594 -13.82 11.25 39.19
CA LEU A 594 -12.39 10.95 39.09
C LEU A 594 -11.60 12.08 38.44
N MET A 595 -12.16 12.79 37.46
CA MET A 595 -11.51 13.94 36.81
C MET A 595 -11.34 15.13 37.77
N HIS A 596 -12.27 15.30 38.74
CA HIS A 596 -12.20 16.37 39.74
C HIS A 596 -11.62 15.91 41.10
N TYR A 597 -11.33 14.63 41.25
CA TYR A 597 -10.71 14.11 42.46
C TYR A 597 -9.31 14.78 42.68
N PRO A 598 -8.98 15.24 43.91
CA PRO A 598 -7.69 15.86 44.21
C PRO A 598 -6.58 14.80 44.23
N ALA A 599 -6.21 14.34 43.03
CA ALA A 599 -5.30 13.22 42.85
C ALA A 599 -3.85 13.58 43.24
N ASP A 600 -3.26 12.76 44.11
CA ASP A 600 -1.85 12.83 44.50
C ASP A 600 -1.07 11.69 43.86
N ALA A 601 -0.26 12.03 42.85
CA ALA A 601 0.55 11.06 42.11
C ALA A 601 1.64 10.39 42.98
N GLN A 602 2.18 11.07 43.97
CA GLN A 602 3.18 10.50 44.87
C GLN A 602 2.53 9.46 45.80
N ARG A 603 1.37 9.79 46.36
CA ARG A 603 0.55 8.85 47.13
C ARG A 603 0.16 7.61 46.32
N ALA A 604 -0.26 7.79 45.08
CA ALA A 604 -0.64 6.68 44.20
C ALA A 604 0.54 5.73 43.89
N ARG A 605 1.75 6.26 43.81
CA ARG A 605 2.99 5.50 43.59
C ARG A 605 3.57 4.85 44.85
N THR A 606 3.01 5.17 46.02
CA THR A 606 3.41 4.61 47.30
C THR A 606 2.39 3.55 47.70
N PRO A 607 2.82 2.30 48.01
CA PRO A 607 1.87 1.26 48.36
C PRO A 607 1.16 1.57 49.68
N LEU A 608 -0.13 1.25 49.73
CA LEU A 608 -0.93 1.36 50.92
C LEU A 608 -0.40 0.41 52.02
N ILE A 609 -0.09 0.97 53.19
CA ILE A 609 0.30 0.18 54.34
C ILE A 609 -0.94 -0.07 55.18
N ASN A 610 -1.44 -1.30 55.12
CA ASN A 610 -2.61 -1.75 55.88
C ASN A 610 -2.39 -3.19 56.44
N ALA A 611 -3.33 -3.65 57.28
CA ALA A 611 -3.24 -4.98 57.89
C ALA A 611 -3.27 -6.11 56.84
N ALA A 612 -4.04 -5.94 55.76
CA ALA A 612 -4.10 -6.92 54.66
C ALA A 612 -2.75 -7.11 53.98
N ARG A 613 -2.01 -6.03 53.74
CA ARG A 613 -0.66 -6.09 53.16
C ARG A 613 0.31 -6.75 54.14
N ALA A 614 0.24 -6.42 55.45
CA ALA A 614 1.07 -7.06 56.46
C ALA A 614 0.84 -8.58 56.50
N THR A 615 -0.42 -9.01 56.48
CA THR A 615 -0.79 -10.44 56.43
C THR A 615 -0.21 -11.14 55.19
N LEU A 616 -0.29 -10.50 54.00
CA LEU A 616 0.31 -11.07 52.77
C LEU A 616 1.85 -11.23 52.92
N ILE A 617 2.51 -10.22 53.45
CA ILE A 617 3.96 -10.27 53.69
C ILE A 617 4.29 -11.44 54.63
N ASP A 618 3.56 -11.59 55.75
CA ASP A 618 3.80 -12.66 56.71
C ASP A 618 3.58 -14.07 56.11
N ILE A 619 2.53 -14.25 55.33
CA ILE A 619 2.28 -15.53 54.62
C ILE A 619 3.34 -15.82 53.54
N SER A 620 3.88 -14.77 52.91
CA SER A 620 4.91 -14.88 51.85
C SER A 620 6.32 -15.15 52.38
N ARG A 621 6.55 -15.00 53.71
CA ARG A 621 7.87 -15.22 54.32
C ARG A 621 8.32 -16.65 54.15
N THR A 622 9.56 -16.81 53.75
CA THR A 622 10.22 -18.12 53.79
C THR A 622 10.61 -18.47 55.23
N ALA A 623 10.86 -19.75 55.51
CA ALA A 623 11.37 -20.18 56.80
C ALA A 623 12.69 -19.46 57.14
N ILE A 624 13.53 -19.15 56.16
CA ILE A 624 14.78 -18.41 56.34
C ILE A 624 14.50 -16.97 56.75
N ASP A 625 13.52 -16.28 56.07
CA ASP A 625 13.16 -14.91 56.44
C ASP A 625 12.58 -14.83 57.85
N THR A 626 11.74 -15.81 58.22
CA THR A 626 11.14 -15.91 59.55
C THR A 626 12.21 -16.11 60.63
N VAL A 627 13.16 -17.01 60.40
CA VAL A 627 14.29 -17.27 61.32
C VAL A 627 15.21 -16.05 61.43
N SER A 628 15.50 -15.37 60.28
CA SER A 628 16.33 -14.16 60.25
C SER A 628 15.69 -13.01 61.02
N ASP A 629 14.39 -12.79 60.85
CA ASP A 629 13.63 -11.74 61.55
C ASP A 629 13.55 -12.04 63.07
N ALA A 630 13.29 -13.29 63.40
CA ALA A 630 13.31 -13.76 64.84
C ALA A 630 14.68 -13.58 65.51
N LEU A 631 15.77 -13.87 64.79
CA LEU A 631 17.13 -13.60 65.27
C LEU A 631 17.36 -12.10 65.47
N LEU A 632 16.95 -11.24 64.54
CA LEU A 632 17.11 -9.79 64.67
C LEU A 632 16.29 -9.19 65.79
N LYS A 633 15.12 -9.75 66.12
CA LYS A 633 14.20 -9.30 67.16
C LYS A 633 14.44 -9.94 68.48
N GLY A 634 15.33 -10.94 68.58
CA GLY A 634 15.56 -11.72 69.80
C GLY A 634 14.37 -12.61 70.18
N ASP A 635 13.52 -12.99 69.20
CA ASP A 635 12.36 -13.87 69.44
C ASP A 635 12.80 -15.34 69.51
N LEU A 636 13.14 -15.78 70.70
CA LEU A 636 13.64 -17.13 70.98
C LEU A 636 12.55 -18.20 70.73
N GLN A 637 11.25 -17.86 70.86
CA GLN A 637 10.18 -18.82 70.69
C GLN A 637 10.04 -19.18 69.22
N THR A 638 9.97 -18.19 68.35
CA THR A 638 9.91 -18.40 66.88
C THR A 638 11.16 -19.14 66.38
N LEU A 639 12.33 -18.82 66.89
CA LEU A 639 13.58 -19.56 66.60
C LEU A 639 13.47 -21.02 66.99
N TRP A 640 12.97 -21.29 68.19
CA TRP A 640 12.81 -22.66 68.69
C TRP A 640 11.84 -23.48 67.84
N ASP A 641 10.71 -22.91 67.44
CA ASP A 641 9.68 -23.56 66.67
C ASP A 641 10.15 -23.93 65.24
N HIS A 642 11.15 -23.21 64.69
CA HIS A 642 11.73 -23.45 63.39
C HIS A 642 13.04 -24.27 63.40
N LEU A 643 13.59 -24.60 64.56
CA LEU A 643 14.73 -25.48 64.61
C LEU A 643 14.32 -26.93 64.30
N PRO A 644 15.15 -27.68 63.54
CA PRO A 644 14.86 -29.06 63.20
C PRO A 644 14.74 -29.85 64.53
N SER A 645 13.68 -30.63 64.62
CA SER A 645 13.46 -31.46 65.83
C SER A 645 14.71 -32.29 66.13
N GLN A 646 15.14 -32.37 67.40
CA GLN A 646 16.38 -33.04 67.88
C GLN A 646 16.50 -34.52 67.45
N LYS A 647 15.52 -35.12 66.80
CA LYS A 647 15.59 -36.52 66.33
C LYS A 647 16.54 -36.73 65.14
N SER A 648 17.11 -35.69 64.53
CA SER A 648 18.03 -35.76 63.38
C SER A 648 19.52 -35.50 63.76
N LEU A 649 19.83 -35.17 64.97
CA LEU A 649 21.21 -35.00 65.43
C LEU A 649 21.69 -36.31 66.06
N THR A 650 22.03 -37.30 65.28
CA THR A 650 22.94 -38.37 65.69
C THR A 650 24.37 -37.86 65.55
N PRO A 651 25.19 -37.87 66.62
CA PRO A 651 26.61 -37.53 66.50
C PRO A 651 27.27 -38.56 65.58
N GLY A 652 27.88 -38.13 64.48
CA GLY A 652 28.83 -38.94 63.72
C GLY A 652 30.22 -38.82 64.30
#